data_dc284b9dddd0085e7acb3fb7116e12d6
#
_entry.id   dc284b9dddd0085e7acb3fb7116e12d6
#
_cell.length_a   1.000
_cell.length_b   1.000
_cell.length_c   1.000
_cell.angle_alpha   90.00
_cell.angle_beta   90.00
_cell.angle_gamma   90.00
#
_symmetry.space_group_name_H-M   'P 1'
#
loop_
_entity.id
_entity.type
_entity.pdbx_description
1 polymer ?
#
loop_
_entity_poly.entity_id
_entity_poly.type
_entity_poly.pdbx_seq_one_letter_code
_entity_poly.pdbx_strand_id
1 'polypeptide(L)'
;MKNNRKTLVCKGVYNTCSLYRKAICLTLFSGFFMLSGNAQEVNKRDTTVEMKEVMVTARSEIRKLKESAMPISVIGQRQLQGTATNINDVLARTVGVTVRNTGGLGSASRISLRGLEGKRMGMYVDEVPMSQLSNFVALNDIPTNMIERIEVYKGIVPYKFGGSALGGAVNVVTKEYPPVYFDFSYELGSFNTHQVSTVFKRTNHKTGLQFGIGGAFSFSKNNYKMTLANLDNRIVERDHDKFNKVMAGMSVKATKWWFDEMKWELIFLKTRQEIQGIDLDVREAYNHSVSGLTALTLKRKNFFLDGLDFDFDIGYIIGRYGLNDKASNRYDWDGNKLPAVSPYGGEQNNFPSDGRNRSNELTAKLNLGYTIDKHHGINLNVYFDRNSLHPNDSLMDKALGFQSNFPSKMKTLTTGLSYDLTLFDGRFQNAFTLKNFIFSSHSRSIDVYSVRAPEPVKVSKSYFGFSDAFRYKFTDDLMLKASFNSEVRIPTSEELIGNGYSILASPALKPERTSGVNLGMLYRHLKQDGGLVEIELNGFYNHLKDMIRFTPDMIPTMARYRNFGSVRTRGVELDVKGDVCPVLYLYANGTYQDLRDVRKLTPGTTVENPTYMKRIPNVPYLLANFGAEFHKENLFGGKEQNTRFLFDASYVHTYYYDFEVSRYQDKKIPSALTMDAAIEHSFKNDQWVLTFKVKNLMDRHVVSEFNRPLPGRYIGVKVRYLLK
;
A
#
# COMPACT_ATOMS: atom_id res chain seq x y z
N MET A 1 51.05 -20.64 42.65
CA MET A 1 50.17 -21.81 42.53
C MET A 1 48.74 -21.42 42.88
N LYS A 2 47.82 -21.53 42.02
CA LYS A 2 46.34 -21.28 41.96
C LYS A 2 46.03 -20.16 40.95
N ASN A 3 45.73 -20.61 39.75
CA ASN A 3 44.69 -20.06 38.87
C ASN A 3 44.89 -20.60 37.44
N ASN A 4 44.38 -21.80 37.21
CA ASN A 4 44.21 -22.30 35.82
C ASN A 4 43.19 -23.46 35.84
N ARG A 5 41.92 -23.15 36.09
CA ARG A 5 40.85 -24.16 35.96
C ARG A 5 39.44 -23.54 35.69
N LYS A 6 39.32 -22.37 35.10
CA LYS A 6 37.98 -21.79 34.76
C LYS A 6 37.74 -21.44 33.29
N THR A 7 38.68 -21.71 32.42
CA THR A 7 38.55 -21.29 31.01
C THR A 7 38.22 -22.44 30.03
N LEU A 8 38.13 -23.68 30.48
CA LEU A 8 37.89 -24.82 29.58
C LEU A 8 36.40 -25.29 29.51
N VAL A 9 35.53 -24.83 30.42
CA VAL A 9 34.10 -25.26 30.44
C VAL A 9 33.22 -24.41 29.50
N CYS A 10 33.62 -23.18 29.18
CA CYS A 10 32.80 -22.32 28.31
C CYS A 10 32.97 -22.55 26.78
N LYS A 11 34.04 -23.21 26.35
CA LYS A 11 34.22 -23.50 24.89
C LYS A 11 33.46 -24.75 24.41
N GLY A 12 33.10 -25.68 25.33
CA GLY A 12 32.35 -26.89 24.99
C GLY A 12 30.85 -26.64 24.74
N VAL A 13 30.27 -25.63 25.39
CA VAL A 13 28.81 -25.37 25.31
C VAL A 13 28.46 -24.58 24.06
N TYR A 14 29.38 -23.76 23.52
CA TYR A 14 29.13 -23.00 22.28
C TYR A 14 29.19 -23.86 21.00
N ASN A 15 29.97 -24.94 20.98
CA ASN A 15 30.04 -25.82 19.82
C ASN A 15 28.88 -26.82 19.73
N THR A 16 28.29 -27.24 20.85
CA THR A 16 27.11 -28.09 20.84
C THR A 16 25.83 -27.36 20.40
N CYS A 17 25.69 -26.06 20.71
CA CYS A 17 24.56 -25.26 20.26
C CYS A 17 24.60 -24.95 18.75
N SER A 18 25.78 -24.86 18.13
CA SER A 18 25.98 -24.67 16.69
C SER A 18 25.66 -25.94 15.89
N LEU A 19 25.95 -27.12 16.41
CA LEU A 19 25.63 -28.41 15.80
C LEU A 19 24.14 -28.73 15.84
N TYR A 20 23.44 -28.42 16.94
CA TYR A 20 21.99 -28.57 17.05
C TYR A 20 21.24 -27.60 16.11
N ARG A 21 21.71 -26.37 15.91
CA ARG A 21 21.10 -25.44 14.93
C ARG A 21 21.28 -25.90 13.48
N LYS A 22 22.39 -26.52 13.13
CA LYS A 22 22.61 -27.10 11.78
C LYS A 22 21.86 -28.41 11.58
N ALA A 23 21.66 -29.24 12.61
CA ALA A 23 20.90 -30.46 12.54
C ALA A 23 19.39 -30.20 12.41
N ILE A 24 18.83 -29.20 13.10
CA ILE A 24 17.41 -28.84 12.99
C ILE A 24 17.10 -28.25 11.61
N CYS A 25 17.99 -27.48 11.00
CA CYS A 25 17.80 -27.00 9.63
C CYS A 25 17.92 -28.14 8.58
N LEU A 26 18.77 -29.13 8.78
CA LEU A 26 18.90 -30.27 7.86
C LEU A 26 17.76 -31.28 8.02
N THR A 27 17.24 -31.50 9.23
CA THR A 27 16.11 -32.42 9.45
C THR A 27 14.79 -31.84 8.99
N LEU A 28 14.59 -30.52 9.00
CA LEU A 28 13.44 -29.88 8.38
C LEU A 28 13.51 -29.92 6.84
N PHE A 29 14.70 -29.90 6.24
CA PHE A 29 14.88 -30.00 4.80
C PHE A 29 14.81 -31.45 4.29
N SER A 30 15.25 -32.45 5.05
CA SER A 30 15.17 -33.87 4.67
C SER A 30 13.79 -34.49 4.92
N GLY A 31 12.99 -33.97 5.88
CA GLY A 31 11.59 -34.36 6.06
C GLY A 31 10.67 -33.93 4.92
N PHE A 32 11.05 -32.93 4.13
CA PHE A 32 10.27 -32.42 3.00
C PHE A 32 10.42 -33.27 1.71
N PHE A 33 11.48 -34.09 1.62
CA PHE A 33 11.75 -34.90 0.43
C PHE A 33 11.18 -36.34 0.51
N MET A 34 10.69 -36.81 1.67
CA MET A 34 10.19 -38.18 1.84
C MET A 34 8.65 -38.33 1.81
N LEU A 35 7.91 -37.28 1.40
CA LEU A 35 6.46 -37.35 1.18
C LEU A 35 6.06 -37.50 -0.29
N SER A 36 6.98 -37.97 -1.14
CA SER A 36 6.70 -38.35 -2.52
C SER A 36 6.36 -39.85 -2.63
N GLY A 37 5.29 -40.27 -1.99
CA GLY A 37 4.76 -41.62 -2.10
C GLY A 37 3.23 -41.58 -2.13
N ASN A 38 2.66 -41.87 -3.35
CA ASN A 38 1.25 -42.02 -3.67
C ASN A 38 0.43 -40.74 -3.90
N ALA A 39 0.75 -40.03 -4.98
CA ALA A 39 -0.26 -39.28 -5.71
C ALA A 39 -1.11 -40.31 -6.51
N GLN A 40 -2.28 -40.67 -5.99
CA GLN A 40 -3.31 -41.27 -6.81
C GLN A 40 -3.60 -40.34 -7.99
N GLU A 41 -3.67 -40.90 -9.19
CA GLU A 41 -4.14 -40.20 -10.40
C GLU A 41 -5.50 -39.53 -10.11
N VAL A 42 -5.48 -38.25 -9.82
CA VAL A 42 -6.68 -37.42 -9.80
C VAL A 42 -7.08 -37.22 -11.25
N ASN A 43 -8.27 -37.64 -11.56
CA ASN A 43 -8.86 -37.62 -12.91
C ASN A 43 -8.66 -36.22 -13.54
N LYS A 44 -7.85 -36.15 -14.61
CA LYS A 44 -7.47 -34.90 -15.33
C LYS A 44 -8.66 -34.10 -15.87
N ARG A 45 -9.89 -34.62 -15.79
CA ARG A 45 -11.09 -33.91 -16.27
C ARG A 45 -11.63 -32.88 -15.31
N ASP A 46 -11.50 -33.04 -14.00
CA ASP A 46 -12.12 -32.14 -13.02
C ASP A 46 -11.32 -30.83 -12.78
N THR A 47 -9.99 -30.90 -12.88
CA THR A 47 -9.12 -29.71 -12.66
C THR A 47 -9.21 -28.67 -13.78
N THR A 48 -9.46 -29.10 -15.02
CA THR A 48 -9.64 -28.17 -16.16
C THR A 48 -10.99 -27.47 -16.15
N VAL A 49 -12.02 -28.09 -15.59
CA VAL A 49 -13.37 -27.52 -15.45
C VAL A 49 -13.37 -26.49 -14.32
N GLU A 50 -12.80 -26.81 -13.15
CA GLU A 50 -12.69 -25.86 -12.03
C GLU A 50 -11.89 -24.60 -12.38
N MET A 51 -10.78 -24.72 -13.12
CA MET A 51 -9.99 -23.54 -13.53
C MET A 51 -10.71 -22.64 -14.54
N LYS A 52 -11.48 -23.21 -15.46
CA LYS A 52 -12.34 -22.42 -16.37
C LYS A 52 -13.47 -21.74 -15.60
N GLU A 53 -14.05 -22.39 -14.63
CA GLU A 53 -15.11 -21.86 -13.78
C GLU A 53 -14.62 -20.70 -12.90
N VAL A 54 -13.45 -20.83 -12.26
CA VAL A 54 -12.81 -19.74 -11.47
C VAL A 54 -12.49 -18.54 -12.37
N MET A 55 -11.93 -18.74 -13.56
CA MET A 55 -11.66 -17.63 -14.49
C MET A 55 -12.93 -16.96 -15.01
N VAL A 56 -13.98 -17.70 -15.28
CA VAL A 56 -15.28 -17.14 -15.70
C VAL A 56 -15.91 -16.36 -14.59
N THR A 57 -15.86 -16.86 -13.35
CA THR A 57 -16.38 -16.17 -12.16
C THR A 57 -15.63 -14.88 -11.88
N ALA A 58 -14.29 -14.89 -11.91
CA ALA A 58 -13.47 -13.69 -11.71
C ALA A 58 -13.73 -12.61 -12.78
N ARG A 59 -13.87 -12.99 -14.06
CA ARG A 59 -14.25 -12.07 -15.13
C ARG A 59 -15.66 -11.48 -14.90
N SER A 60 -16.61 -12.28 -14.41
CA SER A 60 -17.95 -11.84 -14.06
C SER A 60 -17.94 -10.84 -12.91
N GLU A 61 -17.12 -11.05 -11.87
CA GLU A 61 -16.96 -10.12 -10.74
C GLU A 61 -16.34 -8.78 -11.16
N ILE A 62 -15.26 -8.81 -11.94
CA ILE A 62 -14.64 -7.59 -12.49
C ILE A 62 -15.66 -6.80 -13.31
N ARG A 63 -16.49 -7.48 -14.08
CA ARG A 63 -17.58 -6.85 -14.85
C ARG A 63 -18.58 -6.17 -13.91
N LYS A 64 -19.09 -6.87 -12.90
CA LYS A 64 -20.05 -6.34 -11.93
C LYS A 64 -19.50 -5.10 -11.21
N LEU A 65 -18.22 -5.14 -10.78
CA LEU A 65 -17.54 -4.01 -10.14
C LEU A 65 -17.48 -2.81 -11.07
N LYS A 66 -17.03 -3.01 -12.31
CA LYS A 66 -16.95 -1.94 -13.29
C LYS A 66 -18.29 -1.39 -13.71
N GLU A 67 -19.33 -2.18 -13.69
CA GLU A 67 -20.71 -1.78 -13.96
C GLU A 67 -21.42 -1.20 -12.73
N SER A 68 -20.81 -1.17 -11.54
CA SER A 68 -21.37 -0.52 -10.36
C SER A 68 -21.48 1.00 -10.53
N ALA A 69 -22.32 1.65 -9.72
CA ALA A 69 -22.51 3.09 -9.75
C ALA A 69 -21.22 3.88 -9.39
N MET A 70 -20.29 3.27 -8.65
CA MET A 70 -19.08 3.92 -8.20
C MET A 70 -18.02 3.99 -9.31
N PRO A 71 -17.26 5.12 -9.42
CA PRO A 71 -16.09 5.20 -10.29
C PRO A 71 -14.99 4.27 -9.78
N ILE A 72 -14.61 3.26 -10.56
CA ILE A 72 -13.64 2.26 -10.15
C ILE A 72 -12.75 1.83 -11.32
N SER A 73 -11.44 1.74 -11.09
CA SER A 73 -10.51 1.02 -11.95
C SER A 73 -10.17 -0.33 -11.33
N VAL A 74 -10.26 -1.41 -12.11
CA VAL A 74 -9.94 -2.76 -11.66
C VAL A 74 -8.76 -3.29 -12.44
N ILE A 75 -7.74 -3.72 -11.72
CA ILE A 75 -6.51 -4.30 -12.22
C ILE A 75 -6.57 -5.80 -11.95
N GLY A 76 -6.61 -6.60 -13.01
CA GLY A 76 -6.69 -8.05 -12.91
C GLY A 76 -5.34 -8.75 -13.01
N GLN A 77 -5.35 -10.08 -12.99
CA GLN A 77 -4.18 -10.96 -13.03
C GLN A 77 -3.21 -10.63 -14.17
N ARG A 78 -3.72 -10.29 -15.37
CA ARG A 78 -2.91 -9.97 -16.55
C ARG A 78 -1.90 -8.85 -16.29
N GLN A 79 -2.31 -7.79 -15.57
CA GLN A 79 -1.49 -6.62 -15.28
C GLN A 79 -0.60 -6.78 -14.03
N LEU A 80 -0.88 -7.79 -13.20
CA LEU A 80 -0.11 -8.11 -11.98
C LEU A 80 1.14 -8.94 -12.26
N GLN A 81 1.29 -9.46 -13.47
CA GLN A 81 2.38 -10.33 -13.89
C GLN A 81 3.34 -9.61 -14.84
N GLY A 82 4.44 -10.23 -15.19
CA GLY A 82 5.39 -9.74 -16.18
C GLY A 82 6.34 -8.67 -15.66
N THR A 83 6.19 -7.41 -16.10
CA THR A 83 7.11 -6.32 -15.77
C THR A 83 7.02 -5.84 -14.32
N ALA A 84 5.88 -6.04 -13.65
CA ALA A 84 5.69 -5.62 -12.28
C ALA A 84 6.57 -6.41 -11.28
N THR A 85 7.22 -5.70 -10.37
CA THR A 85 7.98 -6.29 -9.26
C THR A 85 7.16 -6.25 -7.97
N ASN A 86 6.32 -5.23 -7.83
CA ASN A 86 5.48 -5.00 -6.65
C ASN A 86 4.18 -4.26 -7.04
N ILE A 87 3.31 -4.03 -6.06
CA ILE A 87 2.02 -3.35 -6.25
C ILE A 87 2.18 -1.91 -6.75
N ASN A 88 3.21 -1.19 -6.30
CA ASN A 88 3.43 0.20 -6.72
C ASN A 88 3.67 0.34 -8.22
N ASP A 89 4.36 -0.63 -8.83
CA ASP A 89 4.58 -0.64 -10.28
C ASP A 89 3.25 -0.69 -11.04
N VAL A 90 2.32 -1.50 -10.55
CA VAL A 90 0.99 -1.67 -11.14
C VAL A 90 0.12 -0.44 -10.91
N LEU A 91 0.16 0.11 -9.70
CA LEU A 91 -0.58 1.33 -9.34
C LEU A 91 -0.08 2.54 -10.14
N ALA A 92 1.23 2.67 -10.36
CA ALA A 92 1.79 3.77 -11.15
C ALA A 92 1.29 3.81 -12.61
N ARG A 93 0.88 2.66 -13.16
CA ARG A 93 0.30 2.53 -14.50
C ARG A 93 -1.22 2.66 -14.54
N THR A 94 -1.85 2.88 -13.38
CA THR A 94 -3.30 3.00 -13.27
C THR A 94 -3.72 4.45 -13.43
N VAL A 95 -4.73 4.69 -14.26
CA VAL A 95 -5.26 6.03 -14.54
C VAL A 95 -5.71 6.73 -13.25
N GLY A 96 -5.33 7.99 -13.06
CA GLY A 96 -5.62 8.79 -11.87
C GLY A 96 -4.67 8.56 -10.69
N VAL A 97 -3.82 7.53 -10.73
CA VAL A 97 -2.88 7.20 -9.66
C VAL A 97 -1.49 7.72 -9.96
N THR A 98 -0.84 8.26 -8.96
CA THR A 98 0.59 8.62 -9.01
C THR A 98 1.31 7.91 -7.87
N VAL A 99 2.46 7.34 -8.17
CA VAL A 99 3.33 6.73 -7.16
C VAL A 99 4.68 7.44 -7.20
N ARG A 100 5.07 8.05 -6.07
CA ARG A 100 6.39 8.66 -5.90
C ARG A 100 7.19 7.83 -4.90
N ASN A 101 8.25 7.20 -5.39
CA ASN A 101 9.17 6.43 -4.57
C ASN A 101 10.35 7.32 -4.15
N THR A 102 10.93 7.08 -2.99
CA THR A 102 12.08 7.84 -2.47
C THR A 102 13.41 7.10 -2.64
N GLY A 103 13.40 5.92 -3.25
CA GLY A 103 14.59 5.10 -3.44
C GLY A 103 14.28 3.71 -3.97
N GLY A 104 15.14 2.74 -3.64
CA GLY A 104 15.02 1.34 -4.05
C GLY A 104 13.98 0.53 -3.26
N LEU A 105 14.18 -0.79 -3.22
CA LEU A 105 13.27 -1.71 -2.50
C LEU A 105 13.20 -1.35 -1.01
N GLY A 106 12.00 -1.29 -0.46
CA GLY A 106 11.75 -0.94 0.96
C GLY A 106 11.70 0.56 1.24
N SER A 107 12.10 1.42 0.31
CA SER A 107 12.01 2.87 0.47
C SER A 107 10.55 3.33 0.54
N ALA A 108 10.33 4.45 1.23
CA ALA A 108 9.00 5.02 1.36
C ALA A 108 8.39 5.34 -0.01
N SER A 109 7.10 5.06 -0.14
CA SER A 109 6.32 5.35 -1.34
C SER A 109 5.12 6.21 -0.99
N ARG A 110 4.90 7.25 -1.78
CA ARG A 110 3.75 8.13 -1.65
C ARG A 110 2.79 7.86 -2.79
N ILE A 111 1.70 7.19 -2.48
CA ILE A 111 0.61 6.91 -3.44
C ILE A 111 -0.38 8.07 -3.34
N SER A 112 -0.76 8.64 -4.48
CA SER A 112 -1.82 9.63 -4.56
C SER A 112 -2.84 9.26 -5.63
N LEU A 113 -4.08 9.63 -5.39
CA LEU A 113 -5.17 9.51 -6.35
C LEU A 113 -5.73 10.90 -6.60
N ARG A 114 -5.70 11.35 -7.86
CA ARG A 114 -6.17 12.68 -8.27
C ARG A 114 -5.49 13.82 -7.49
N GLY A 115 -4.20 13.65 -7.17
CA GLY A 115 -3.39 14.60 -6.41
C GLY A 115 -3.60 14.58 -4.89
N LEU A 116 -4.53 13.77 -4.38
CA LEU A 116 -4.73 13.57 -2.94
C LEU A 116 -3.90 12.37 -2.47
N GLU A 117 -2.86 12.63 -1.69
CA GLU A 117 -1.86 11.64 -1.31
C GLU A 117 -1.96 11.17 0.15
N GLY A 118 -1.32 10.04 0.41
CA GLY A 118 -1.04 9.52 1.74
C GLY A 118 -2.32 9.16 2.50
N LYS A 119 -2.48 9.74 3.68
CA LYS A 119 -3.59 9.42 4.60
C LYS A 119 -4.99 9.85 4.12
N ARG A 120 -5.08 10.55 2.97
CA ARG A 120 -6.35 10.89 2.29
C ARG A 120 -6.88 9.76 1.43
N MET A 121 -6.04 8.75 1.19
CA MET A 121 -6.44 7.52 0.51
C MET A 121 -6.69 6.41 1.52
N GLY A 122 -7.76 5.65 1.33
CA GLY A 122 -7.98 4.40 2.03
C GLY A 122 -7.13 3.29 1.43
N MET A 123 -6.44 2.53 2.26
CA MET A 123 -5.70 1.32 1.87
C MET A 123 -6.36 0.12 2.54
N TYR A 124 -6.72 -0.89 1.75
CA TYR A 124 -7.48 -2.04 2.21
C TYR A 124 -6.89 -3.35 1.68
N VAL A 125 -7.05 -4.40 2.45
CA VAL A 125 -6.84 -5.79 2.03
C VAL A 125 -8.11 -6.57 2.36
N ASP A 126 -8.72 -7.19 1.35
CA ASP A 126 -9.99 -7.90 1.49
C ASP A 126 -11.07 -7.06 2.22
N GLU A 127 -11.16 -5.75 1.86
CA GLU A 127 -12.10 -4.77 2.42
C GLU A 127 -11.83 -4.37 3.88
N VAL A 128 -10.73 -4.84 4.49
CA VAL A 128 -10.30 -4.47 5.84
C VAL A 128 -9.30 -3.31 5.78
N PRO A 129 -9.53 -2.20 6.50
CA PRO A 129 -8.65 -1.05 6.47
C PRO A 129 -7.24 -1.35 6.99
N MET A 130 -6.22 -0.86 6.27
CA MET A 130 -4.81 -0.90 6.69
C MET A 130 -4.34 0.39 7.37
N SER A 131 -5.22 1.33 7.65
CA SER A 131 -4.89 2.73 7.97
C SER A 131 -3.91 2.91 9.14
N GLN A 132 -3.95 2.02 10.11
CA GLN A 132 -3.10 2.08 11.30
C GLN A 132 -1.90 1.13 11.21
N LEU A 133 -1.93 0.18 10.27
CA LEU A 133 -0.86 -0.79 10.05
C LEU A 133 0.38 -0.21 9.36
N SER A 134 0.33 1.03 8.91
CA SER A 134 1.35 1.66 8.07
C SER A 134 2.77 1.66 8.65
N ASN A 135 2.90 1.54 9.97
CA ASN A 135 4.21 1.40 10.62
C ASN A 135 4.82 0.00 10.49
N PHE A 136 4.02 -1.02 10.14
CA PHE A 136 4.44 -2.41 10.10
C PHE A 136 4.24 -3.04 8.73
N VAL A 137 3.13 -2.72 8.04
CA VAL A 137 2.72 -3.32 6.77
C VAL A 137 2.47 -2.23 5.75
N ALA A 138 3.05 -2.36 4.57
CA ALA A 138 2.73 -1.56 3.39
C ALA A 138 2.07 -2.45 2.32
N LEU A 139 1.30 -1.86 1.40
CA LEU A 139 0.71 -2.63 0.27
C LEU A 139 1.77 -3.40 -0.52
N ASN A 140 2.96 -2.83 -0.69
CA ASN A 140 4.09 -3.46 -1.38
C ASN A 140 4.65 -4.71 -0.70
N ASP A 141 4.24 -5.00 0.53
CA ASP A 141 4.66 -6.21 1.24
C ASP A 141 3.90 -7.46 0.80
N ILE A 142 2.77 -7.27 0.14
CA ILE A 142 1.94 -8.35 -0.38
C ILE A 142 2.50 -8.80 -1.72
N PRO A 143 3.02 -10.04 -1.84
CA PRO A 143 3.52 -10.56 -3.11
C PRO A 143 2.44 -10.55 -4.19
N THR A 144 2.77 -10.11 -5.41
CA THR A 144 1.81 -10.01 -6.51
C THR A 144 1.16 -11.34 -6.90
N ASN A 145 1.83 -12.46 -6.65
CA ASN A 145 1.28 -13.80 -6.88
C ASN A 145 0.17 -14.21 -5.89
N MET A 146 0.04 -13.54 -4.75
CA MET A 146 -1.05 -13.74 -3.78
C MET A 146 -2.29 -12.89 -4.08
N ILE A 147 -2.23 -12.00 -5.06
CA ILE A 147 -3.28 -11.02 -5.36
C ILE A 147 -4.14 -11.54 -6.50
N GLU A 148 -5.47 -11.52 -6.31
CA GLU A 148 -6.45 -11.80 -7.36
C GLU A 148 -6.68 -10.59 -8.26
N ARG A 149 -6.94 -9.43 -7.63
CA ARG A 149 -7.15 -8.14 -8.29
C ARG A 149 -6.85 -6.98 -7.35
N ILE A 150 -6.65 -5.80 -7.92
CA ILE A 150 -6.58 -4.54 -7.18
C ILE A 150 -7.73 -3.66 -7.66
N GLU A 151 -8.47 -3.11 -6.73
CA GLU A 151 -9.60 -2.22 -6.94
C GLU A 151 -9.22 -0.81 -6.54
N VAL A 152 -9.33 0.16 -7.45
CA VAL A 152 -9.03 1.58 -7.20
C VAL A 152 -10.32 2.38 -7.31
N TYR A 153 -10.91 2.72 -6.16
CA TYR A 153 -12.11 3.53 -6.05
C TYR A 153 -11.76 5.02 -6.09
N LYS A 154 -12.44 5.79 -6.93
CA LYS A 154 -12.09 7.18 -7.25
C LYS A 154 -13.12 8.16 -6.64
N GLY A 155 -12.75 8.81 -5.54
CA GLY A 155 -13.58 9.81 -4.86
C GLY A 155 -14.59 9.24 -3.88
N ILE A 156 -15.37 8.23 -4.25
CA ILE A 156 -16.31 7.54 -3.37
C ILE A 156 -15.79 6.14 -3.05
N VAL A 157 -15.92 5.75 -1.78
CA VAL A 157 -15.51 4.45 -1.26
C VAL A 157 -16.72 3.68 -0.80
N PRO A 158 -16.86 2.39 -1.13
CA PRO A 158 -17.99 1.57 -0.68
C PRO A 158 -18.22 1.66 0.84
N TYR A 159 -19.48 1.71 1.25
CA TYR A 159 -19.86 1.79 2.66
C TYR A 159 -19.22 0.68 3.50
N LYS A 160 -19.14 -0.53 2.96
CA LYS A 160 -18.66 -1.74 3.63
C LYS A 160 -17.18 -1.76 3.99
N PHE A 161 -16.38 -0.83 3.47
CA PHE A 161 -14.95 -0.78 3.78
C PHE A 161 -14.66 -0.16 5.15
N GLY A 162 -15.54 0.68 5.67
CA GLY A 162 -15.31 1.42 6.91
C GLY A 162 -14.24 2.51 6.76
N GLY A 163 -13.96 3.23 7.86
CA GLY A 163 -12.94 4.27 7.87
C GLY A 163 -13.30 5.51 7.03
N SER A 164 -12.32 6.39 6.81
CA SER A 164 -12.48 7.64 6.07
C SER A 164 -11.43 7.76 4.95
N ALA A 165 -11.88 8.12 3.75
CA ALA A 165 -11.00 8.36 2.60
C ALA A 165 -11.58 9.47 1.72
N LEU A 166 -10.81 10.54 1.50
CA LEU A 166 -11.24 11.73 0.76
C LEU A 166 -10.96 11.64 -0.74
N GLY A 167 -9.84 11.05 -1.10
CA GLY A 167 -9.39 10.92 -2.49
C GLY A 167 -9.91 9.65 -3.17
N GLY A 168 -10.27 8.66 -2.38
CA GLY A 168 -10.64 7.33 -2.83
C GLY A 168 -9.89 6.23 -2.10
N ALA A 169 -9.92 5.02 -2.62
CA ALA A 169 -9.35 3.85 -1.96
C ALA A 169 -8.67 2.89 -2.92
N VAL A 170 -7.66 2.17 -2.40
CA VAL A 170 -7.06 1.00 -3.03
C VAL A 170 -7.39 -0.22 -2.18
N ASN A 171 -8.08 -1.20 -2.75
CA ASN A 171 -8.36 -2.48 -2.13
C ASN A 171 -7.62 -3.60 -2.86
N VAL A 172 -6.78 -4.31 -2.15
CA VAL A 172 -6.09 -5.50 -2.64
C VAL A 172 -6.92 -6.71 -2.26
N VAL A 173 -7.44 -7.42 -3.26
CA VAL A 173 -8.21 -8.64 -3.05
C VAL A 173 -7.29 -9.83 -3.20
N THR A 174 -7.20 -10.66 -2.16
CA THR A 174 -6.36 -11.85 -2.14
C THR A 174 -7.01 -13.00 -2.90
N LYS A 175 -6.18 -13.90 -3.42
CA LYS A 175 -6.66 -15.05 -4.19
C LYS A 175 -7.47 -16.03 -3.36
N GLU A 176 -8.54 -16.54 -3.93
CA GLU A 176 -9.10 -17.81 -3.53
C GLU A 176 -8.26 -18.96 -4.12
N TYR A 177 -8.04 -20.00 -3.34
CA TYR A 177 -7.11 -21.05 -3.70
C TYR A 177 -7.83 -22.38 -3.92
N PRO A 178 -7.37 -23.19 -4.90
CA PRO A 178 -7.82 -24.56 -5.06
C PRO A 178 -7.64 -25.40 -3.78
N PRO A 179 -8.32 -26.55 -3.69
CA PRO A 179 -8.27 -27.40 -2.49
C PRO A 179 -6.87 -27.87 -2.07
N VAL A 180 -6.00 -28.09 -3.05
CA VAL A 180 -4.56 -28.30 -2.85
C VAL A 180 -3.82 -27.26 -3.64
N TYR A 181 -3.01 -26.46 -2.97
CA TYR A 181 -2.30 -25.36 -3.61
C TYR A 181 -0.91 -25.22 -3.02
N PHE A 182 0.08 -25.16 -3.88
CA PHE A 182 1.44 -24.79 -3.51
C PHE A 182 2.00 -23.83 -4.55
N ASP A 183 2.50 -22.69 -4.10
CA ASP A 183 3.12 -21.66 -4.93
C ASP A 183 4.45 -21.28 -4.29
N PHE A 184 5.51 -21.39 -5.05
CA PHE A 184 6.84 -20.95 -4.67
C PHE A 184 7.39 -20.04 -5.74
N SER A 185 7.94 -18.90 -5.38
CA SER A 185 8.64 -18.03 -6.31
C SER A 185 9.93 -17.49 -5.73
N TYR A 186 10.93 -17.37 -6.58
CA TYR A 186 12.20 -16.71 -6.28
C TYR A 186 12.54 -15.74 -7.40
N GLU A 187 12.85 -14.50 -7.04
CA GLU A 187 13.33 -13.47 -7.94
C GLU A 187 14.72 -13.00 -7.50
N LEU A 188 15.64 -12.97 -8.47
CA LEU A 188 16.98 -12.39 -8.35
C LEU A 188 17.04 -11.16 -9.26
N GLY A 189 17.51 -10.02 -8.73
CA GLY A 189 17.59 -8.79 -9.49
C GLY A 189 18.80 -7.93 -9.21
N SER A 190 18.93 -6.85 -9.97
CA SER A 190 19.96 -5.82 -9.79
C SER A 190 20.00 -5.32 -8.34
N PHE A 191 21.13 -4.73 -7.94
CA PHE A 191 21.37 -4.19 -6.60
C PHE A 191 21.33 -5.26 -5.51
N ASN A 192 21.72 -6.51 -5.87
CA ASN A 192 21.67 -7.68 -5.00
C ASN A 192 20.29 -7.87 -4.36
N THR A 193 19.26 -7.81 -5.19
CA THR A 193 17.87 -7.95 -4.77
C THR A 193 17.46 -9.41 -4.81
N HIS A 194 16.92 -9.91 -3.71
CA HIS A 194 16.38 -11.26 -3.56
C HIS A 194 14.97 -11.18 -3.00
N GLN A 195 14.02 -11.79 -3.69
CA GLN A 195 12.64 -11.89 -3.21
C GLN A 195 12.20 -13.35 -3.29
N VAL A 196 11.70 -13.88 -2.18
CA VAL A 196 11.15 -15.23 -2.08
C VAL A 196 9.72 -15.12 -1.59
N SER A 197 8.81 -15.87 -2.18
CA SER A 197 7.49 -16.06 -1.59
C SER A 197 7.05 -17.52 -1.70
N THR A 198 6.31 -17.97 -0.71
CA THR A 198 5.75 -19.32 -0.69
C THR A 198 4.38 -19.32 -0.04
N VAL A 199 3.47 -20.09 -0.59
CA VAL A 199 2.13 -20.35 -0.06
C VAL A 199 1.81 -21.81 -0.21
N PHE A 200 1.36 -22.42 0.86
CA PHE A 200 0.79 -23.77 0.83
C PHE A 200 -0.61 -23.72 1.43
N LYS A 201 -1.60 -24.30 0.75
CA LYS A 201 -2.97 -24.45 1.25
C LYS A 201 -3.51 -25.84 0.97
N ARG A 202 -4.25 -26.37 1.92
CA ARG A 202 -4.93 -27.67 1.78
C ARG A 202 -6.31 -27.59 2.40
N THR A 203 -7.30 -27.99 1.61
CA THR A 203 -8.71 -28.02 2.02
C THR A 203 -9.17 -29.46 2.15
N ASN A 204 -9.86 -29.76 3.25
CA ASN A 204 -10.58 -31.02 3.41
C ASN A 204 -12.03 -30.80 2.94
N HIS A 205 -12.40 -31.38 1.80
CA HIS A 205 -13.73 -31.22 1.21
C HIS A 205 -14.87 -31.74 2.08
N LYS A 206 -14.62 -32.76 2.92
CA LYS A 206 -15.67 -33.33 3.78
C LYS A 206 -16.04 -32.39 4.91
N THR A 207 -15.06 -31.78 5.58
CA THR A 207 -15.24 -30.90 6.73
C THR A 207 -15.35 -29.42 6.36
N GLY A 208 -14.93 -29.03 5.15
CA GLY A 208 -14.81 -27.63 4.73
C GLY A 208 -13.66 -26.87 5.43
N LEU A 209 -12.78 -27.58 6.13
CA LEU A 209 -11.61 -26.98 6.75
C LEU A 209 -10.48 -26.81 5.75
N GLN A 210 -9.96 -25.60 5.66
CA GLN A 210 -8.76 -25.25 4.91
C GLN A 210 -7.67 -24.78 5.88
N PHE A 211 -6.51 -25.34 5.75
CA PHE A 211 -5.30 -24.88 6.42
C PHE A 211 -4.38 -24.20 5.41
N GLY A 212 -3.84 -23.05 5.76
CA GLY A 212 -2.89 -22.30 4.96
C GLY A 212 -1.66 -21.89 5.76
N ILE A 213 -0.49 -21.96 5.11
CA ILE A 213 0.77 -21.39 5.63
C ILE A 213 1.47 -20.68 4.49
N GLY A 214 2.10 -19.57 4.77
CA GLY A 214 2.83 -18.82 3.77
C GLY A 214 3.88 -17.90 4.36
N GLY A 215 4.74 -17.42 3.49
CA GLY A 215 5.76 -16.47 3.89
C GLY A 215 6.39 -15.76 2.70
N ALA A 216 7.05 -14.65 2.99
CA ALA A 216 7.83 -13.89 2.04
C ALA A 216 9.10 -13.36 2.69
N PHE A 217 10.15 -13.32 1.90
CA PHE A 217 11.44 -12.72 2.25
C PHE A 217 11.83 -11.75 1.15
N SER A 218 12.24 -10.54 1.54
CA SER A 218 12.72 -9.52 0.61
C SER A 218 14.02 -8.94 1.16
N PHE A 219 15.02 -8.89 0.32
CA PHE A 219 16.34 -8.33 0.60
C PHE A 219 16.83 -7.52 -0.59
N SER A 220 17.45 -6.37 -0.36
CA SER A 220 18.22 -5.63 -1.36
C SER A 220 19.34 -4.84 -0.68
N LYS A 221 20.46 -4.70 -1.36
CA LYS A 221 21.52 -3.74 -0.95
C LYS A 221 21.17 -2.32 -1.36
N ASN A 222 20.32 -2.15 -2.40
CA ASN A 222 19.97 -0.85 -3.00
C ASN A 222 21.21 -0.01 -3.38
N ASN A 223 22.33 -0.65 -3.71
CA ASN A 223 23.60 -0.02 -3.99
C ASN A 223 23.70 0.48 -5.45
N TYR A 224 23.00 1.56 -5.75
CA TYR A 224 23.05 2.22 -7.05
C TYR A 224 23.66 3.62 -6.95
N LYS A 225 24.17 4.13 -8.08
CA LYS A 225 24.68 5.49 -8.16
C LYS A 225 23.54 6.50 -8.11
N MET A 226 23.72 7.56 -7.34
CA MET A 226 22.76 8.66 -7.24
C MET A 226 23.46 10.00 -7.47
N THR A 227 22.73 10.94 -8.09
CA THR A 227 23.19 12.30 -8.31
C THR A 227 22.56 13.22 -7.28
N LEU A 228 23.38 13.97 -6.55
CA LEU A 228 22.93 14.89 -5.52
C LEU A 228 22.89 16.31 -6.08
N ALA A 229 21.68 16.80 -6.41
CA ALA A 229 21.47 18.09 -7.04
C ALA A 229 21.88 19.28 -6.12
N ASN A 230 21.81 19.10 -4.80
CA ASN A 230 22.24 20.10 -3.81
C ASN A 230 23.78 20.15 -3.63
N LEU A 231 24.54 19.23 -4.22
CA LEU A 231 25.99 19.16 -4.19
C LEU A 231 26.55 19.20 -5.63
N ASP A 232 26.16 20.20 -6.41
CA ASP A 232 26.63 20.44 -7.78
C ASP A 232 26.51 19.22 -8.71
N ASN A 233 25.43 18.45 -8.56
CA ASN A 233 25.19 17.19 -9.27
C ASN A 233 26.27 16.12 -9.06
N ARG A 234 26.91 16.10 -7.89
CA ARG A 234 27.88 15.09 -7.52
C ARG A 234 27.25 13.69 -7.59
N ILE A 235 27.97 12.76 -8.20
CA ILE A 235 27.58 11.36 -8.27
C ILE A 235 28.21 10.63 -7.10
N VAL A 236 27.38 9.97 -6.28
CA VAL A 236 27.81 9.14 -5.14
C VAL A 236 27.15 7.76 -5.25
N GLU A 237 27.74 6.77 -4.59
CA GLU A 237 27.15 5.43 -4.47
C GLU A 237 26.32 5.35 -3.18
N ARG A 238 25.11 4.75 -3.28
CA ARG A 238 24.32 4.40 -2.09
C ARG A 238 24.94 3.16 -1.47
N ASP A 239 25.48 3.26 -0.28
CA ASP A 239 26.17 2.17 0.41
C ASP A 239 25.52 1.80 1.75
N HIS A 240 24.60 2.64 2.26
CA HIS A 240 23.89 2.46 3.52
C HIS A 240 22.36 2.50 3.34
N ASP A 241 21.84 1.58 2.49
CA ASP A 241 20.39 1.49 2.17
C ASP A 241 19.89 0.03 2.15
N LYS A 242 20.56 -0.87 2.87
CA LYS A 242 20.12 -2.27 2.94
C LYS A 242 18.72 -2.38 3.50
N PHE A 243 17.92 -3.13 2.79
CA PHE A 243 16.57 -3.50 3.20
C PHE A 243 16.47 -5.01 3.42
N ASN A 244 15.82 -5.39 4.52
CA ASN A 244 15.54 -6.79 4.85
C ASN A 244 14.16 -6.88 5.47
N LYS A 245 13.28 -7.72 4.92
CA LYS A 245 11.95 -7.99 5.44
C LYS A 245 11.61 -9.47 5.40
N VAL A 246 11.08 -9.95 6.51
CA VAL A 246 10.54 -11.31 6.65
C VAL A 246 9.08 -11.20 7.02
N MET A 247 8.23 -11.93 6.32
CA MET A 247 6.82 -12.13 6.64
C MET A 247 6.54 -13.63 6.71
N ALA A 248 5.81 -14.06 7.72
CA ALA A 248 5.31 -15.43 7.84
C ALA A 248 3.88 -15.40 8.36
N GLY A 249 3.04 -16.28 7.86
CA GLY A 249 1.64 -16.32 8.26
C GLY A 249 1.04 -17.72 8.17
N MET A 250 -0.02 -17.92 8.94
CA MET A 250 -0.87 -19.11 8.87
C MET A 250 -2.34 -18.71 8.91
N SER A 251 -3.17 -19.53 8.31
CA SER A 251 -4.62 -19.33 8.30
C SER A 251 -5.36 -20.64 8.45
N VAL A 252 -6.49 -20.60 9.15
CA VAL A 252 -7.47 -21.68 9.21
C VAL A 252 -8.81 -21.10 8.75
N LYS A 253 -9.42 -21.70 7.74
CA LYS A 253 -10.72 -21.30 7.19
C LYS A 253 -11.67 -22.49 7.27
N ALA A 254 -12.89 -22.26 7.74
CA ALA A 254 -13.97 -23.22 7.75
C ALA A 254 -15.14 -22.67 6.90
N THR A 255 -15.71 -23.52 5.99
CA THR A 255 -16.75 -23.10 5.03
C THR A 255 -18.03 -23.94 5.09
N LYS A 256 -18.04 -25.01 5.90
CA LYS A 256 -19.19 -25.94 6.03
C LYS A 256 -19.74 -25.98 7.47
N TRP A 257 -19.55 -24.91 8.21
CA TRP A 257 -20.07 -24.78 9.57
C TRP A 257 -21.28 -23.84 9.56
N TRP A 258 -21.67 -23.28 10.73
CA TRP A 258 -22.81 -22.39 10.81
C TRP A 258 -22.58 -21.08 10.02
N PHE A 259 -21.34 -20.55 9.99
CA PHE A 259 -20.94 -19.47 9.08
C PHE A 259 -20.57 -20.03 7.71
N ASP A 260 -20.86 -19.29 6.63
CA ASP A 260 -20.43 -19.64 5.27
C ASP A 260 -18.91 -19.50 5.14
N GLU A 261 -18.32 -18.57 5.90
CA GLU A 261 -16.89 -18.43 6.08
C GLU A 261 -16.57 -18.07 7.53
N MET A 262 -15.70 -18.84 8.14
CA MET A 262 -15.02 -18.50 9.38
C MET A 262 -13.51 -18.65 9.13
N LYS A 263 -12.77 -17.52 9.15
CA LYS A 263 -11.33 -17.50 8.85
C LYS A 263 -10.58 -16.87 10.01
N TRP A 264 -9.59 -17.60 10.53
CA TRP A 264 -8.63 -17.08 11.50
C TRP A 264 -7.26 -17.00 10.86
N GLU A 265 -6.54 -15.90 11.08
CA GLU A 265 -5.22 -15.62 10.54
C GLU A 265 -4.25 -15.17 11.62
N LEU A 266 -3.00 -15.57 11.47
CA LEU A 266 -1.88 -15.11 12.28
C LEU A 266 -0.74 -14.73 11.34
N ILE A 267 -0.22 -13.50 11.47
CA ILE A 267 0.86 -12.99 10.63
C ILE A 267 1.95 -12.39 11.51
N PHE A 268 3.19 -12.73 11.20
CA PHE A 268 4.40 -12.17 11.81
C PHE A 268 5.19 -11.40 10.77
N LEU A 269 5.70 -10.22 11.14
CA LEU A 269 6.54 -9.38 10.29
C LEU A 269 7.76 -8.88 11.06
N LYS A 270 8.89 -8.82 10.35
CA LYS A 270 10.12 -8.21 10.84
C LYS A 270 10.78 -7.45 9.70
N THR A 271 11.10 -6.17 9.96
CA THR A 271 11.77 -5.29 8.97
C THR A 271 13.00 -4.67 9.60
N ARG A 272 14.05 -4.54 8.80
CA ARG A 272 15.21 -3.69 9.09
C ARG A 272 15.57 -2.96 7.80
N GLN A 273 15.77 -1.66 7.89
CA GLN A 273 16.16 -0.81 6.78
C GLN A 273 17.22 0.20 7.24
N GLU A 274 18.39 0.18 6.60
CA GLU A 274 19.40 1.21 6.75
C GLU A 274 18.89 2.52 6.14
N ILE A 275 19.42 3.64 6.58
CA ILE A 275 18.99 4.97 6.15
C ILE A 275 20.08 5.61 5.33
N GLN A 276 19.85 5.75 4.02
CA GLN A 276 20.77 6.46 3.14
C GLN A 276 20.65 7.97 3.38
N GLY A 277 21.76 8.59 3.72
CA GLY A 277 21.89 10.03 3.79
C GLY A 277 21.81 10.70 2.42
N ILE A 278 21.44 11.97 2.40
CA ILE A 278 21.40 12.82 1.20
C ILE A 278 22.39 13.97 1.35
N ASP A 279 22.28 14.75 2.43
CA ASP A 279 23.16 15.89 2.70
C ASP A 279 24.48 15.45 3.32
N LEU A 280 24.47 14.35 4.03
CA LEU A 280 25.61 13.72 4.68
C LEU A 280 25.65 12.22 4.36
N ASP A 281 26.82 11.63 4.46
CA ASP A 281 27.06 10.20 4.34
C ASP A 281 26.72 9.50 5.66
N VAL A 282 25.49 8.99 5.76
CA VAL A 282 24.99 8.24 6.92
C VAL A 282 25.48 6.81 6.86
N ARG A 283 26.07 6.28 7.95
CA ARG A 283 26.78 4.98 7.95
C ARG A 283 26.24 3.95 8.94
N GLU A 284 25.53 4.36 9.99
CA GLU A 284 25.15 3.47 11.09
C GLU A 284 23.64 3.44 11.34
N ALA A 285 22.91 4.53 11.01
CA ALA A 285 21.51 4.69 11.34
C ALA A 285 20.61 3.72 10.57
N TYR A 286 19.63 3.11 11.25
CA TYR A 286 18.65 2.23 10.63
C TYR A 286 17.32 2.24 11.37
N ASN A 287 16.26 1.98 10.63
CA ASN A 287 14.92 1.70 11.15
C ASN A 287 14.74 0.20 11.36
N HIS A 288 13.96 -0.16 12.40
CA HIS A 288 13.58 -1.55 12.66
C HIS A 288 12.13 -1.65 13.13
N SER A 289 11.48 -2.75 12.78
CA SER A 289 10.16 -3.09 13.29
C SER A 289 9.97 -4.60 13.43
N VAL A 290 9.17 -4.99 14.41
CA VAL A 290 8.69 -6.37 14.61
C VAL A 290 7.24 -6.29 15.03
N SER A 291 6.36 -7.05 14.37
CA SER A 291 4.93 -7.08 14.71
C SER A 291 4.32 -8.46 14.54
N GLY A 292 3.27 -8.70 15.31
CA GLY A 292 2.36 -9.81 15.17
C GLY A 292 0.94 -9.30 14.98
N LEU A 293 0.20 -9.92 14.07
CA LEU A 293 -1.19 -9.64 13.78
C LEU A 293 -2.00 -10.93 13.91
N THR A 294 -3.16 -10.85 14.55
CA THR A 294 -4.17 -11.92 14.49
C THR A 294 -5.51 -11.33 14.08
N ALA A 295 -6.25 -12.03 13.23
CA ALA A 295 -7.54 -11.60 12.73
C ALA A 295 -8.53 -12.76 12.66
N LEU A 296 -9.79 -12.46 12.88
CA LEU A 296 -10.93 -13.37 12.71
C LEU A 296 -11.96 -12.70 11.79
N THR A 297 -12.35 -13.42 10.74
CA THR A 297 -13.42 -13.04 9.81
C THR A 297 -14.57 -14.05 9.91
N LEU A 298 -15.77 -13.56 10.01
CA LEU A 298 -17.02 -14.35 10.03
C LEU A 298 -17.97 -13.79 8.96
N LYS A 299 -18.47 -14.65 8.05
CA LYS A 299 -19.44 -14.25 7.03
C LYS A 299 -20.62 -15.23 7.00
N ARG A 300 -21.81 -14.69 6.86
CA ARG A 300 -23.03 -15.48 6.73
C ARG A 300 -24.05 -14.78 5.87
N LYS A 301 -24.49 -15.44 4.81
CA LYS A 301 -25.67 -15.02 4.02
C LYS A 301 -26.96 -15.48 4.70
N ASN A 302 -28.02 -14.73 4.53
CA ASN A 302 -29.32 -15.01 5.15
C ASN A 302 -29.21 -15.26 6.68
N PHE A 303 -28.54 -14.34 7.38
CA PHE A 303 -28.28 -14.43 8.82
C PHE A 303 -29.56 -14.19 9.62
N PHE A 304 -30.14 -15.25 10.17
CA PHE A 304 -31.44 -15.29 10.86
C PHE A 304 -32.70 -14.90 10.00
N LEU A 305 -32.52 -14.10 8.95
CA LEU A 305 -33.58 -13.64 8.06
C LEU A 305 -33.11 -13.76 6.62
N ASP A 306 -34.02 -14.15 5.71
CA ASP A 306 -33.75 -14.16 4.28
C ASP A 306 -33.46 -12.75 3.79
N GLY A 307 -32.39 -12.62 3.00
CA GLY A 307 -31.89 -11.34 2.48
C GLY A 307 -31.01 -10.54 3.44
N LEU A 308 -30.79 -10.99 4.70
CA LEU A 308 -29.90 -10.35 5.64
C LEU A 308 -28.51 -11.00 5.59
N ASP A 309 -27.52 -10.31 5.05
CA ASP A 309 -26.13 -10.73 5.02
C ASP A 309 -25.36 -10.13 6.20
N PHE A 310 -24.48 -10.92 6.79
CA PHE A 310 -23.64 -10.56 7.94
C PHE A 310 -22.17 -10.79 7.61
N ASP A 311 -21.34 -9.73 7.77
CA ASP A 311 -19.88 -9.81 7.72
C ASP A 311 -19.30 -9.17 8.98
N PHE A 312 -18.43 -9.87 9.67
CA PHE A 312 -17.74 -9.39 10.86
C PHE A 312 -16.25 -9.70 10.77
N ASP A 313 -15.43 -8.68 10.95
CA ASP A 313 -13.98 -8.77 11.01
C ASP A 313 -13.49 -8.17 12.32
N ILE A 314 -12.57 -8.85 13.00
CA ILE A 314 -11.85 -8.33 14.17
C ILE A 314 -10.37 -8.65 14.04
N GLY A 315 -9.53 -7.65 14.23
CA GLY A 315 -8.08 -7.75 14.15
C GLY A 315 -7.38 -7.13 15.35
N TYR A 316 -6.30 -7.75 15.78
CA TYR A 316 -5.42 -7.22 16.81
C TYR A 316 -3.97 -7.27 16.37
N ILE A 317 -3.29 -6.13 16.50
CA ILE A 317 -1.88 -5.98 16.16
C ILE A 317 -1.11 -5.53 17.38
N ILE A 318 0.05 -6.12 17.55
CA ILE A 318 1.04 -5.70 18.54
C ILE A 318 2.39 -5.60 17.85
N GLY A 319 3.11 -4.50 18.07
CA GLY A 319 4.41 -4.33 17.43
C GLY A 319 5.33 -3.39 18.18
N ARG A 320 6.60 -3.49 17.83
CA ARG A 320 7.66 -2.59 18.27
C ARG A 320 8.36 -2.04 17.04
N TYR A 321 8.70 -0.76 17.07
CA TYR A 321 9.45 -0.10 16.00
C TYR A 321 10.31 1.03 16.58
N GLY A 322 11.31 1.43 15.86
CA GLY A 322 12.15 2.54 16.27
C GLY A 322 13.25 2.86 15.27
N LEU A 323 13.84 4.01 15.48
CA LEU A 323 15.09 4.44 14.87
C LEU A 323 16.24 4.06 15.80
N ASN A 324 17.32 3.52 15.24
CA ASN A 324 18.60 3.39 15.91
C ASN A 324 19.57 4.35 15.22
N ASP A 325 20.02 5.37 15.94
CA ASP A 325 20.95 6.40 15.48
C ASP A 325 21.86 6.80 16.66
N LYS A 326 22.96 6.05 16.82
CA LYS A 326 23.89 6.19 17.95
C LYS A 326 25.29 6.60 17.54
N ALA A 327 25.47 6.93 16.26
CA ALA A 327 26.78 7.25 15.70
C ALA A 327 27.44 8.38 16.49
N SER A 328 28.71 8.20 16.87
CA SER A 328 29.48 9.21 17.60
C SER A 328 29.91 10.37 16.71
N ASN A 329 29.85 10.20 15.40
CA ASN A 329 30.31 11.17 14.41
C ASN A 329 29.41 11.17 13.20
N ARG A 330 29.46 12.24 12.43
CA ARG A 330 28.87 12.36 11.10
C ARG A 330 29.98 12.38 10.06
N TYR A 331 29.65 12.11 8.82
CA TYR A 331 30.60 12.17 7.71
C TYR A 331 30.00 12.97 6.57
N ASP A 332 30.84 13.79 5.91
CA ASP A 332 30.48 14.36 4.62
C ASP A 332 30.77 13.34 3.50
N TRP A 333 30.39 13.70 2.28
CA TRP A 333 30.62 12.84 1.12
C TRP A 333 32.09 12.78 0.66
N ASP A 334 33.00 13.54 1.27
CA ASP A 334 34.45 13.45 1.07
C ASP A 334 35.09 12.52 2.09
N GLY A 335 34.31 11.98 3.02
CA GLY A 335 34.77 11.11 4.09
C GLY A 335 35.34 11.86 5.30
N ASN A 336 35.25 13.19 5.32
CA ASN A 336 35.70 13.97 6.47
C ASN A 336 34.79 13.74 7.66
N LYS A 337 35.40 13.57 8.81
CA LYS A 337 34.69 13.36 10.07
C LYS A 337 34.19 14.69 10.63
N LEU A 338 32.94 14.74 10.91
CA LEU A 338 32.24 15.86 11.52
C LEU A 338 31.74 15.47 12.91
N PRO A 339 31.73 16.39 13.90
CA PRO A 339 31.16 16.08 15.21
C PRO A 339 29.65 15.83 15.08
N ALA A 340 29.12 14.94 15.91
CA ALA A 340 27.68 14.83 16.10
C ALA A 340 27.11 16.16 16.61
N VAL A 341 25.85 16.45 16.30
CA VAL A 341 25.18 17.68 16.78
C VAL A 341 24.94 17.62 18.28
N SER A 342 24.62 16.44 18.78
CA SER A 342 24.45 16.19 20.22
C SER A 342 25.70 15.54 20.81
N PRO A 343 26.08 15.89 22.04
CA PRO A 343 27.16 15.22 22.76
C PRO A 343 26.87 13.72 23.05
N TYR A 344 25.60 13.30 22.87
CA TYR A 344 25.17 11.91 23.02
C TYR A 344 25.18 11.13 21.71
N GLY A 345 25.61 11.74 20.58
CA GLY A 345 25.69 11.12 19.27
C GLY A 345 24.55 11.51 18.33
N GLY A 346 24.38 10.74 17.26
CA GLY A 346 23.39 10.91 16.19
C GLY A 346 24.02 11.45 14.91
N GLU A 347 23.76 10.76 13.79
CA GLU A 347 24.23 11.17 12.46
C GLU A 347 23.09 11.57 11.51
N GLN A 348 21.93 10.94 11.65
CA GLN A 348 20.74 11.21 10.82
C GLN A 348 19.99 12.46 11.30
N ASN A 349 19.84 12.60 12.61
CA ASN A 349 19.07 13.66 13.25
C ASN A 349 19.94 14.52 14.17
N ASN A 350 19.41 15.63 14.64
CA ASN A 350 20.08 16.47 15.66
C ASN A 350 20.13 15.82 17.05
N PHE A 351 19.40 14.74 17.23
CA PHE A 351 19.35 13.97 18.49
C PHE A 351 19.59 12.50 18.19
N PRO A 352 20.36 11.80 19.03
CA PRO A 352 20.53 10.37 18.93
C PRO A 352 19.24 9.64 19.25
N SER A 353 19.09 8.41 18.80
CA SER A 353 17.92 7.58 19.05
C SER A 353 18.28 6.13 19.32
N ASP A 354 17.67 5.53 20.34
CA ASP A 354 17.55 4.09 20.57
C ASP A 354 16.09 3.73 20.74
N GLY A 355 15.28 4.08 19.74
CA GLY A 355 13.84 3.98 19.77
C GLY A 355 13.34 2.55 19.92
N ARG A 356 12.46 2.32 20.91
CA ARG A 356 11.81 1.03 21.19
C ARG A 356 10.30 1.21 21.41
N ASN A 357 9.69 1.99 20.52
CA ASN A 357 8.27 2.33 20.60
C ASN A 357 7.41 1.07 20.50
N ARG A 358 6.38 0.95 21.33
CA ARG A 358 5.40 -0.12 21.27
C ARG A 358 4.06 0.44 20.81
N SER A 359 3.44 -0.21 19.83
CA SER A 359 2.10 0.10 19.35
C SER A 359 1.20 -1.13 19.47
N ASN A 360 -0.03 -0.90 19.91
CA ASN A 360 -1.09 -1.92 19.94
C ASN A 360 -2.31 -1.33 19.24
N GLU A 361 -2.94 -2.12 18.39
CA GLU A 361 -4.12 -1.72 17.64
C GLU A 361 -5.18 -2.82 17.68
N LEU A 362 -6.42 -2.43 17.95
CA LEU A 362 -7.60 -3.29 17.87
C LEU A 362 -8.55 -2.68 16.84
N THR A 363 -8.91 -3.44 15.84
CA THR A 363 -9.92 -3.06 14.84
C THR A 363 -11.08 -4.03 14.89
N ALA A 364 -12.30 -3.53 14.70
CA ALA A 364 -13.49 -4.36 14.53
C ALA A 364 -14.39 -3.72 13.46
N LYS A 365 -14.92 -4.53 12.54
CA LYS A 365 -15.80 -4.09 11.46
C LYS A 365 -17.01 -5.02 11.39
N LEU A 366 -18.18 -4.44 11.37
CA LEU A 366 -19.45 -5.14 11.18
C LEU A 366 -20.15 -4.56 9.95
N ASN A 367 -20.56 -5.41 9.03
CA ASN A 367 -21.46 -5.08 7.93
C ASN A 367 -22.73 -5.92 8.04
N LEU A 368 -23.87 -5.25 7.95
CA LEU A 368 -25.20 -5.86 7.82
C LEU A 368 -25.82 -5.35 6.53
N GLY A 369 -26.01 -6.21 5.56
CA GLY A 369 -26.66 -5.91 4.30
C GLY A 369 -28.05 -6.56 4.26
N TYR A 370 -29.11 -5.78 4.09
CA TYR A 370 -30.48 -6.31 3.97
C TYR A 370 -31.02 -6.02 2.59
N THR A 371 -31.25 -7.07 1.81
CA THR A 371 -31.92 -7.03 0.52
C THR A 371 -33.42 -7.13 0.76
N ILE A 372 -34.12 -6.00 0.65
CA ILE A 372 -35.59 -5.93 0.86
C ILE A 372 -36.29 -6.64 -0.30
N ASP A 373 -35.88 -6.29 -1.52
CA ASP A 373 -36.37 -6.90 -2.76
C ASP A 373 -35.32 -6.70 -3.89
N LYS A 374 -35.69 -7.02 -5.13
CA LYS A 374 -34.80 -6.86 -6.31
C LYS A 374 -34.42 -5.40 -6.64
N HIS A 375 -35.10 -4.43 -6.04
CA HIS A 375 -34.94 -3.00 -6.28
C HIS A 375 -34.30 -2.27 -5.12
N HIS A 376 -34.49 -2.73 -3.89
CA HIS A 376 -34.16 -2.01 -2.66
C HIS A 376 -33.24 -2.80 -1.75
N GLY A 377 -32.12 -2.19 -1.35
CA GLY A 377 -31.20 -2.70 -0.34
C GLY A 377 -30.83 -1.64 0.70
N ILE A 378 -30.68 -2.05 1.95
CA ILE A 378 -30.20 -1.21 3.05
C ILE A 378 -28.98 -1.88 3.65
N ASN A 379 -27.95 -1.10 3.95
CA ASN A 379 -26.72 -1.61 4.51
C ASN A 379 -26.27 -0.76 5.69
N LEU A 380 -25.87 -1.41 6.78
CA LEU A 380 -25.27 -0.80 7.95
C LEU A 380 -23.83 -1.25 8.08
N ASN A 381 -22.91 -0.30 8.17
CA ASN A 381 -21.52 -0.53 8.48
C ASN A 381 -21.17 0.09 9.84
N VAL A 382 -20.44 -0.63 10.67
CA VAL A 382 -19.86 -0.12 11.92
C VAL A 382 -18.39 -0.51 11.95
N TYR A 383 -17.51 0.47 11.98
CA TYR A 383 -16.07 0.27 12.06
C TYR A 383 -15.52 0.93 13.33
N PHE A 384 -14.86 0.16 14.16
CA PHE A 384 -14.19 0.59 15.38
C PHE A 384 -12.69 0.38 15.27
N ASP A 385 -11.92 1.39 15.65
CA ASP A 385 -10.46 1.33 15.75
C ASP A 385 -10.02 1.90 17.11
N ARG A 386 -9.07 1.21 17.74
CA ARG A 386 -8.40 1.67 18.95
C ARG A 386 -6.91 1.47 18.82
N ASN A 387 -6.18 2.56 18.75
CA ASN A 387 -4.72 2.59 18.71
C ASN A 387 -4.16 3.10 20.05
N SER A 388 -3.04 2.51 20.50
CA SER A 388 -2.27 3.00 21.63
C SER A 388 -0.78 2.95 21.31
N LEU A 389 -0.09 4.05 21.54
CA LEU A 389 1.34 4.21 21.36
C LEU A 389 2.02 4.43 22.73
N HIS A 390 3.07 3.68 22.97
CA HIS A 390 3.95 3.79 24.13
C HIS A 390 5.37 4.07 23.59
N PRO A 391 5.75 5.34 23.43
CA PRO A 391 7.10 5.70 23.04
C PRO A 391 8.10 5.27 24.11
N ASN A 392 9.32 4.93 23.68
CA ASN A 392 10.41 4.62 24.57
C ASN A 392 11.74 4.90 23.85
N ASP A 393 12.40 5.99 24.22
CA ASP A 393 13.71 6.38 23.71
C ASP A 393 14.46 7.16 24.80
N SER A 394 15.11 6.42 25.69
CA SER A 394 15.85 7.01 26.83
C SER A 394 17.09 7.79 26.38
N LEU A 395 17.65 7.49 25.23
CA LEU A 395 18.82 8.20 24.70
C LEU A 395 18.40 9.58 24.20
N MET A 396 17.27 9.67 23.52
CA MET A 396 16.66 10.92 23.07
C MET A 396 16.26 11.78 24.27
N ASP A 397 15.65 11.22 25.32
CA ASP A 397 15.29 11.94 26.54
C ASP A 397 16.52 12.58 27.22
N LYS A 398 17.64 11.84 27.28
CA LYS A 398 18.90 12.39 27.79
C LYS A 398 19.42 13.54 26.94
N ALA A 399 19.36 13.42 25.61
CA ALA A 399 19.83 14.45 24.69
C ALA A 399 18.95 15.71 24.70
N LEU A 400 17.65 15.55 24.94
CA LEU A 400 16.70 16.66 25.09
C LEU A 400 16.76 17.31 26.47
N GLY A 401 17.25 16.62 27.50
CA GLY A 401 17.25 17.09 28.89
C GLY A 401 15.88 17.01 29.58
N PHE A 402 14.89 16.38 28.94
CA PHE A 402 13.55 16.16 29.50
C PHE A 402 12.91 14.88 28.95
N GLN A 403 11.91 14.36 29.64
CA GLN A 403 11.15 13.20 29.18
C GLN A 403 10.23 13.60 28.01
N SER A 404 10.44 12.99 26.84
CA SER A 404 9.65 13.22 25.62
C SER A 404 8.64 12.08 25.34
N ASN A 405 8.78 10.94 26.01
CA ASN A 405 8.11 9.69 25.72
C ASN A 405 6.83 9.52 26.55
N PHE A 406 5.69 10.00 26.03
CA PHE A 406 4.40 9.93 26.72
C PHE A 406 3.45 8.95 26.01
N PRO A 407 2.83 8.02 26.78
CA PRO A 407 1.79 7.16 26.25
C PRO A 407 0.62 7.95 25.69
N SER A 408 0.09 7.50 24.55
CA SER A 408 -1.03 8.12 23.89
C SER A 408 -2.02 7.09 23.38
N LYS A 409 -3.29 7.48 23.27
CA LYS A 409 -4.38 6.60 22.85
C LYS A 409 -5.34 7.35 21.94
N MET A 410 -5.83 6.64 20.91
CA MET A 410 -6.90 7.14 20.05
C MET A 410 -7.94 6.05 19.85
N LYS A 411 -9.20 6.44 19.80
CA LYS A 411 -10.34 5.58 19.44
C LYS A 411 -11.13 6.26 18.35
N THR A 412 -11.55 5.51 17.36
CA THR A 412 -12.40 5.98 16.28
C THR A 412 -13.58 5.03 16.11
N LEU A 413 -14.76 5.56 15.94
CA LEU A 413 -15.97 4.84 15.56
C LEU A 413 -16.53 5.49 14.31
N THR A 414 -16.65 4.73 13.24
CA THR A 414 -17.30 5.16 12.01
C THR A 414 -18.56 4.31 11.81
N THR A 415 -19.71 4.96 11.65
CA THR A 415 -20.96 4.29 11.29
C THR A 415 -21.41 4.78 9.92
N GLY A 416 -21.82 3.87 9.06
CA GLY A 416 -22.33 4.16 7.72
C GLY A 416 -23.69 3.49 7.50
N LEU A 417 -24.65 4.24 6.99
CA LEU A 417 -25.94 3.73 6.52
C LEU A 417 -26.03 3.97 5.02
N SER A 418 -26.23 2.92 4.25
CA SER A 418 -26.37 3.02 2.79
C SER A 418 -27.71 2.50 2.33
N TYR A 419 -28.24 3.14 1.30
CA TYR A 419 -29.43 2.71 0.58
C TYR A 419 -29.09 2.51 -0.88
N ASP A 420 -29.32 1.31 -1.38
CA ASP A 420 -29.09 0.91 -2.76
C ASP A 420 -30.42 0.76 -3.49
N LEU A 421 -30.55 1.45 -4.63
CA LEU A 421 -31.72 1.45 -5.48
C LEU A 421 -31.37 0.96 -6.88
N THR A 422 -32.13 -0.01 -7.40
CA THR A 422 -31.96 -0.54 -8.75
C THR A 422 -33.32 -0.48 -9.48
N LEU A 423 -33.39 0.24 -10.61
CA LEU A 423 -34.61 0.42 -11.38
C LEU A 423 -34.38 0.06 -12.86
N PHE A 424 -35.49 -0.04 -13.61
CA PHE A 424 -35.52 -0.29 -15.07
C PHE A 424 -34.71 -1.53 -15.45
N ASP A 425 -34.99 -2.66 -14.81
CA ASP A 425 -34.27 -3.95 -15.01
C ASP A 425 -32.75 -3.82 -14.91
N GLY A 426 -32.30 -3.03 -13.92
CA GLY A 426 -30.87 -2.82 -13.65
C GLY A 426 -30.21 -1.76 -14.53
N ARG A 427 -30.94 -1.04 -15.39
CA ARG A 427 -30.36 0.07 -16.18
C ARG A 427 -29.98 1.27 -15.31
N PHE A 428 -30.76 1.57 -14.30
CA PHE A 428 -30.47 2.61 -13.32
C PHE A 428 -30.04 2.01 -11.99
N GLN A 429 -28.96 2.49 -11.44
CA GLN A 429 -28.51 2.20 -10.07
C GLN A 429 -28.15 3.48 -9.35
N ASN A 430 -28.54 3.56 -8.08
CA ASN A 430 -28.13 4.61 -7.16
C ASN A 430 -27.65 3.96 -5.87
N ALA A 431 -26.60 4.53 -5.28
CA ALA A 431 -26.06 4.15 -3.99
C ALA A 431 -25.83 5.41 -3.16
N PHE A 432 -26.75 5.67 -2.22
CA PHE A 432 -26.66 6.77 -1.27
C PHE A 432 -26.08 6.27 0.04
N THR A 433 -25.11 6.97 0.62
CA THR A 433 -24.47 6.60 1.89
C THR A 433 -24.37 7.81 2.81
N LEU A 434 -24.81 7.65 4.05
CA LEU A 434 -24.61 8.60 5.14
C LEU A 434 -23.59 8.01 6.13
N LYS A 435 -22.62 8.82 6.57
CA LYS A 435 -21.56 8.39 7.50
C LYS A 435 -21.48 9.32 8.71
N ASN A 436 -21.24 8.75 9.87
CA ASN A 436 -20.90 9.47 11.09
C ASN A 436 -19.53 9.00 11.60
N PHE A 437 -18.67 9.96 11.92
CA PHE A 437 -17.32 9.75 12.40
C PHE A 437 -17.19 10.31 13.81
N ILE A 438 -16.90 9.46 14.78
CA ILE A 438 -16.64 9.84 16.16
C ILE A 438 -15.23 9.47 16.51
N PHE A 439 -14.44 10.39 17.06
CA PHE A 439 -13.12 10.07 17.55
C PHE A 439 -12.83 10.69 18.91
N SER A 440 -11.96 10.02 19.65
CA SER A 440 -11.45 10.47 20.94
C SER A 440 -9.96 10.18 21.00
N SER A 441 -9.16 11.20 21.26
CA SER A 441 -7.72 11.08 21.49
C SER A 441 -7.33 11.57 22.88
N HIS A 442 -6.33 10.91 23.45
CA HIS A 442 -5.70 11.27 24.71
C HIS A 442 -4.19 11.22 24.53
N SER A 443 -3.54 12.37 24.68
CA SER A 443 -2.10 12.54 24.53
C SER A 443 -1.58 13.62 25.50
N ARG A 444 -0.28 13.88 25.46
CA ARG A 444 0.30 15.07 26.11
C ARG A 444 0.88 15.99 25.06
N SER A 445 0.62 17.28 25.20
CA SER A 445 1.27 18.30 24.39
C SER A 445 2.61 18.64 25.01
N ILE A 446 3.67 18.54 24.22
CA ILE A 446 5.02 18.97 24.61
C ILE A 446 5.27 20.28 23.89
N ASP A 447 5.51 21.34 24.66
CA ASP A 447 6.09 22.56 24.13
C ASP A 447 7.60 22.50 24.34
N VAL A 448 8.31 22.14 23.28
CA VAL A 448 9.78 22.00 23.30
C VAL A 448 10.53 23.31 23.51
N TYR A 449 9.82 24.44 23.47
CA TYR A 449 10.37 25.78 23.67
C TYR A 449 10.05 26.37 25.04
N SER A 450 9.19 25.72 25.81
CA SER A 450 8.83 26.15 27.13
C SER A 450 9.28 25.14 28.18
N VAL A 451 9.73 25.64 29.34
CA VAL A 451 10.09 24.84 30.51
C VAL A 451 8.85 24.23 31.18
N ARG A 452 7.66 24.37 30.57
CA ARG A 452 6.41 23.89 31.15
C ARG A 452 6.30 22.37 31.06
N ALA A 453 5.82 21.76 32.14
CA ALA A 453 5.51 20.34 32.16
C ALA A 453 4.47 20.01 31.05
N PRO A 454 4.61 18.86 30.36
CA PRO A 454 3.67 18.46 29.34
C PRO A 454 2.25 18.31 29.85
N GLU A 455 1.32 19.05 29.27
CA GLU A 455 -0.09 19.06 29.68
C GLU A 455 -0.89 17.93 29.00
N PRO A 456 -1.77 17.23 29.73
CA PRO A 456 -2.65 16.24 29.14
C PRO A 456 -3.70 16.92 28.25
N VAL A 457 -3.84 16.44 27.01
CA VAL A 457 -4.83 16.91 26.06
C VAL A 457 -5.80 15.78 25.71
N LYS A 458 -7.10 16.05 25.90
CA LYS A 458 -8.18 15.16 25.49
C LYS A 458 -9.02 15.87 24.43
N VAL A 459 -9.27 15.18 23.32
CA VAL A 459 -10.13 15.67 22.24
C VAL A 459 -11.18 14.62 21.96
N SER A 460 -12.45 15.00 21.90
CA SER A 460 -13.53 14.13 21.44
C SER A 460 -14.46 14.94 20.54
N LYS A 461 -14.74 14.46 19.34
CA LYS A 461 -15.56 15.16 18.33
C LYS A 461 -16.31 14.17 17.44
N SER A 462 -17.41 14.63 16.86
CA SER A 462 -18.22 13.91 15.91
C SER A 462 -18.40 14.74 14.63
N TYR A 463 -18.43 14.05 13.47
CA TYR A 463 -18.60 14.68 12.16
C TYR A 463 -19.44 13.80 11.25
N PHE A 464 -20.18 14.44 10.35
CA PHE A 464 -20.99 13.77 9.35
C PHE A 464 -20.42 13.95 7.94
N GLY A 465 -20.56 12.93 7.13
CA GLY A 465 -20.27 12.91 5.71
C GLY A 465 -21.35 12.14 4.96
N PHE A 466 -21.44 12.37 3.66
CA PHE A 466 -22.34 11.62 2.80
C PHE A 466 -21.78 11.49 1.39
N SER A 467 -22.23 10.49 0.68
CA SER A 467 -21.94 10.29 -0.73
C SER A 467 -23.12 9.72 -1.47
N ASP A 468 -23.23 10.05 -2.75
CA ASP A 468 -24.26 9.59 -3.64
C ASP A 468 -23.66 9.24 -5.00
N ALA A 469 -23.96 8.06 -5.52
CA ALA A 469 -23.44 7.57 -6.77
C ALA A 469 -24.55 7.05 -7.66
N PHE A 470 -24.53 7.41 -8.92
CA PHE A 470 -25.51 7.07 -9.93
C PHE A 470 -24.87 6.38 -11.12
N ARG A 471 -25.54 5.41 -11.67
CA ARG A 471 -25.23 4.82 -12.97
C ARG A 471 -26.48 4.67 -13.81
N TYR A 472 -26.37 5.03 -15.10
CA TYR A 472 -27.41 4.76 -16.10
C TYR A 472 -26.79 4.05 -17.31
N LYS A 473 -27.33 2.86 -17.66
CA LYS A 473 -26.98 2.12 -18.88
C LYS A 473 -27.90 2.56 -20.01
N PHE A 474 -27.32 3.18 -21.03
CA PHE A 474 -28.03 3.51 -22.27
C PHE A 474 -28.18 2.26 -23.15
N THR A 475 -27.10 1.48 -23.25
CA THR A 475 -27.04 0.18 -23.89
C THR A 475 -26.28 -0.80 -23.00
N ASP A 476 -26.17 -2.06 -23.37
CA ASP A 476 -25.37 -3.05 -22.63
C ASP A 476 -23.88 -2.70 -22.60
N ASP A 477 -23.42 -1.94 -23.60
CA ASP A 477 -22.01 -1.54 -23.78
C ASP A 477 -21.72 -0.12 -23.26
N LEU A 478 -22.73 0.78 -23.20
CA LEU A 478 -22.52 2.20 -22.88
C LEU A 478 -23.26 2.61 -21.61
N MET A 479 -22.54 3.16 -20.66
CA MET A 479 -23.09 3.69 -19.43
C MET A 479 -22.48 5.03 -19.02
N LEU A 480 -23.30 5.83 -18.36
CA LEU A 480 -22.90 7.06 -17.68
C LEU A 480 -22.89 6.81 -16.18
N LYS A 481 -21.89 7.39 -15.50
CA LYS A 481 -21.76 7.39 -14.05
C LYS A 481 -21.63 8.83 -13.56
N ALA A 482 -22.32 9.16 -12.49
CA ALA A 482 -22.18 10.44 -11.82
C ALA A 482 -22.09 10.19 -10.32
N SER A 483 -21.31 11.00 -9.62
CA SER A 483 -21.25 10.90 -8.18
C SER A 483 -20.94 12.24 -7.52
N PHE A 484 -21.47 12.40 -6.32
CA PHE A 484 -21.24 13.54 -5.46
C PHE A 484 -20.89 13.07 -4.06
N ASN A 485 -19.95 13.75 -3.39
CA ASN A 485 -19.60 13.42 -2.01
C ASN A 485 -19.28 14.67 -1.17
N SER A 486 -19.58 14.57 0.12
CA SER A 486 -19.08 15.47 1.15
C SER A 486 -18.57 14.61 2.29
N GLU A 487 -17.28 14.36 2.29
CA GLU A 487 -16.61 13.40 3.18
C GLU A 487 -15.69 14.11 4.16
N VAL A 488 -15.46 13.46 5.31
CA VAL A 488 -14.58 13.94 6.37
C VAL A 488 -13.47 12.92 6.61
N ARG A 489 -12.23 13.39 6.71
CA ARG A 489 -11.10 12.59 7.17
C ARG A 489 -10.69 13.01 8.58
N ILE A 490 -10.84 12.11 9.50
CA ILE A 490 -10.32 12.28 10.85
C ILE A 490 -8.79 12.22 10.81
N PRO A 491 -8.09 13.11 11.52
CA PRO A 491 -6.64 13.00 11.67
C PRO A 491 -6.27 11.64 12.26
N THR A 492 -5.18 11.04 11.77
CA THR A 492 -4.70 9.75 12.28
C THR A 492 -4.07 9.89 13.67
N SER A 493 -3.82 8.76 14.33
CA SER A 493 -3.12 8.75 15.61
C SER A 493 -1.75 9.41 15.51
N GLU A 494 -0.97 9.15 14.46
CA GLU A 494 0.33 9.79 14.26
C GLU A 494 0.23 11.31 14.07
N GLU A 495 -0.80 11.80 13.36
CA GLU A 495 -1.02 13.24 13.16
C GLU A 495 -1.39 13.96 14.47
N LEU A 496 -2.22 13.32 15.32
CA LEU A 496 -2.68 13.91 16.57
C LEU A 496 -1.68 13.75 17.73
N ILE A 497 -1.01 12.60 17.81
CA ILE A 497 -0.22 12.21 18.97
C ILE A 497 1.27 12.01 18.67
N GLY A 498 1.67 12.16 17.37
CA GLY A 498 3.05 11.99 16.95
C GLY A 498 3.49 10.52 16.87
N ASN A 499 4.78 10.32 16.61
CA ASN A 499 5.39 8.99 16.49
C ASN A 499 6.37 8.64 17.62
N GLY A 500 6.54 9.54 18.58
CA GLY A 500 7.40 9.31 19.74
C GLY A 500 8.89 9.65 19.53
N TYR A 501 9.30 10.17 18.34
CA TYR A 501 10.71 10.56 18.13
C TYR A 501 10.93 11.79 17.22
N SER A 502 10.32 11.86 16.05
CA SER A 502 10.55 12.95 15.10
C SER A 502 9.30 13.76 14.75
N ILE A 503 8.12 13.20 15.04
CA ILE A 503 6.84 13.85 14.81
C ILE A 503 6.21 14.22 16.14
N LEU A 504 6.06 15.51 16.34
CA LEU A 504 5.45 16.08 17.55
C LEU A 504 3.93 15.97 17.49
N ALA A 505 3.30 15.85 18.65
CA ALA A 505 1.85 15.84 18.78
C ALA A 505 1.21 17.15 18.28
N SER A 506 0.06 17.02 17.64
CA SER A 506 -0.75 18.14 17.12
C SER A 506 -2.23 17.94 17.47
N PRO A 507 -2.60 17.99 18.76
CA PRO A 507 -3.94 17.65 19.23
C PRO A 507 -5.02 18.65 18.81
N ALA A 508 -4.64 19.85 18.36
CA ALA A 508 -5.54 20.90 17.89
C ALA A 508 -5.95 20.76 16.41
N LEU A 509 -5.49 19.74 15.70
CA LEU A 509 -5.82 19.51 14.31
C LEU A 509 -7.34 19.42 14.09
N LYS A 510 -7.79 20.10 13.04
CA LYS A 510 -9.14 19.98 12.51
C LYS A 510 -9.17 18.85 11.49
N PRO A 511 -10.24 18.05 11.43
CA PRO A 511 -10.45 17.11 10.34
C PRO A 511 -10.48 17.80 8.99
N GLU A 512 -9.95 17.14 7.98
CA GLU A 512 -10.08 17.57 6.60
C GLU A 512 -11.49 17.28 6.09
N ARG A 513 -12.01 18.15 5.25
CA ARG A 513 -13.31 17.96 4.60
C ARG A 513 -13.19 18.16 3.10
N THR A 514 -13.69 17.22 2.32
CA THR A 514 -13.79 17.35 0.87
C THR A 514 -15.23 17.45 0.43
N SER A 515 -15.49 18.21 -0.64
CA SER A 515 -16.72 18.15 -1.43
C SER A 515 -16.30 17.92 -2.87
N GLY A 516 -16.86 16.87 -3.49
CA GLY A 516 -16.43 16.43 -4.81
C GLY A 516 -17.57 16.04 -5.72
N VAL A 517 -17.35 16.20 -7.02
CA VAL A 517 -18.25 15.77 -8.11
C VAL A 517 -17.43 14.99 -9.12
N ASN A 518 -17.97 13.88 -9.60
CA ASN A 518 -17.40 13.10 -10.69
C ASN A 518 -18.47 12.84 -11.75
N LEU A 519 -18.04 12.86 -13.00
CA LEU A 519 -18.85 12.47 -14.15
C LEU A 519 -17.99 11.56 -15.04
N GLY A 520 -18.49 10.37 -15.34
CA GLY A 520 -17.76 9.37 -16.11
C GLY A 520 -18.64 8.70 -17.15
N MET A 521 -18.02 8.32 -18.25
CA MET A 521 -18.61 7.52 -19.32
C MET A 521 -17.77 6.26 -19.48
N LEU A 522 -18.39 5.10 -19.51
CA LEU A 522 -17.78 3.82 -19.78
C LEU A 522 -18.45 3.17 -20.99
N TYR A 523 -17.64 2.94 -22.04
CA TYR A 523 -17.97 2.07 -23.15
C TYR A 523 -17.20 0.77 -23.01
N ARG A 524 -17.90 -0.37 -23.01
CA ARG A 524 -17.32 -1.70 -22.85
C ARG A 524 -17.99 -2.71 -23.72
N HIS A 525 -17.31 -3.15 -24.75
CA HIS A 525 -17.81 -4.09 -25.74
C HIS A 525 -17.01 -5.41 -25.68
N LEU A 526 -17.76 -6.52 -25.57
CA LEU A 526 -17.20 -7.87 -25.70
C LEU A 526 -17.37 -8.35 -27.14
N LYS A 527 -16.25 -8.56 -27.81
CA LYS A 527 -16.26 -9.10 -29.18
C LYS A 527 -16.74 -10.54 -29.21
N GLN A 528 -17.22 -11.01 -30.35
CA GLN A 528 -17.68 -12.39 -30.54
C GLN A 528 -16.59 -13.43 -30.34
N ASP A 529 -15.32 -13.09 -30.58
CA ASP A 529 -14.14 -13.91 -30.34
C ASP A 529 -13.68 -13.94 -28.86
N GLY A 530 -14.43 -13.28 -27.96
CA GLY A 530 -14.11 -13.16 -26.54
C GLY A 530 -13.14 -12.03 -26.19
N GLY A 531 -12.71 -11.22 -27.20
CA GLY A 531 -11.88 -10.05 -26.99
C GLY A 531 -12.67 -8.92 -26.33
N LEU A 532 -11.98 -8.04 -25.60
CA LEU A 532 -12.54 -6.89 -24.90
C LEU A 532 -12.07 -5.59 -25.57
N VAL A 533 -12.99 -4.63 -25.70
CA VAL A 533 -12.67 -3.21 -25.92
C VAL A 533 -13.31 -2.40 -24.82
N GLU A 534 -12.53 -1.59 -24.12
CA GLU A 534 -13.00 -0.75 -23.02
C GLU A 534 -12.43 0.66 -23.15
N ILE A 535 -13.30 1.67 -23.08
CA ILE A 535 -12.95 3.09 -23.08
C ILE A 535 -13.65 3.74 -21.90
N GLU A 536 -12.89 4.35 -21.02
CA GLU A 536 -13.41 5.07 -19.84
C GLU A 536 -12.90 6.51 -19.85
N LEU A 537 -13.83 7.46 -19.82
CA LEU A 537 -13.55 8.90 -19.70
C LEU A 537 -14.18 9.41 -18.40
N ASN A 538 -13.38 10.07 -17.54
CA ASN A 538 -13.85 10.64 -16.28
C ASN A 538 -13.41 12.09 -16.14
N GLY A 539 -14.33 12.98 -15.76
CA GLY A 539 -14.06 14.33 -15.28
C GLY A 539 -14.32 14.42 -13.77
N PHE A 540 -13.52 15.20 -13.05
CA PHE A 540 -13.68 15.36 -11.61
C PHE A 540 -13.36 16.77 -11.14
N TYR A 541 -14.02 17.15 -10.05
CA TYR A 541 -13.78 18.38 -9.30
C TYR A 541 -13.88 18.08 -7.81
N ASN A 542 -12.85 18.49 -7.02
CA ASN A 542 -12.87 18.37 -5.55
C ASN A 542 -12.40 19.67 -4.91
N HIS A 543 -13.03 20.03 -3.82
CA HIS A 543 -12.63 21.13 -2.94
C HIS A 543 -12.33 20.58 -1.55
N LEU A 544 -11.07 20.66 -1.13
CA LEU A 544 -10.58 20.17 0.16
C LEU A 544 -10.35 21.36 1.09
N LYS A 545 -10.98 21.34 2.29
CA LYS A 545 -10.80 22.31 3.36
C LYS A 545 -9.99 21.71 4.50
N ASP A 546 -9.28 22.59 5.23
CA ASP A 546 -8.47 22.24 6.40
C ASP A 546 -7.43 21.15 6.12
N MET A 547 -6.86 21.15 4.90
CA MET A 547 -5.84 20.19 4.49
C MET A 547 -4.73 20.07 5.55
N ILE A 548 -4.45 18.86 6.00
CA ILE A 548 -3.37 18.61 6.98
C ILE A 548 -2.07 18.37 6.21
N ARG A 549 -1.05 19.16 6.52
CA ARG A 549 0.30 19.01 5.95
C ARG A 549 1.32 18.73 7.03
N PHE A 550 2.27 17.89 6.67
CA PHE A 550 3.49 17.69 7.40
C PHE A 550 4.39 18.91 7.19
N THR A 551 4.78 19.56 8.27
CA THR A 551 5.60 20.77 8.24
C THR A 551 6.78 20.62 9.18
N PRO A 552 8.01 20.98 8.76
CA PRO A 552 9.14 21.08 9.67
C PRO A 552 8.78 21.97 10.87
N ASP A 553 9.28 21.62 12.04
CA ASP A 553 9.19 22.46 13.23
C ASP A 553 10.44 23.36 13.33
N MET A 554 10.47 24.28 14.29
CA MET A 554 11.63 25.15 14.53
C MET A 554 12.85 24.36 15.01
N ILE A 555 12.65 23.20 15.64
CA ILE A 555 13.73 22.25 15.92
C ILE A 555 14.06 21.51 14.63
N PRO A 556 15.25 21.65 14.08
CA PRO A 556 15.70 20.88 12.93
C PRO A 556 15.49 19.39 13.18
N THR A 557 15.04 18.64 12.13
CA THR A 557 14.71 17.21 12.16
C THR A 557 13.43 16.81 12.91
N MET A 558 12.78 17.73 13.61
CA MET A 558 11.43 17.53 14.12
C MET A 558 10.41 18.17 13.19
N ALA A 559 9.22 17.58 13.16
CA ALA A 559 8.12 18.04 12.34
C ALA A 559 6.80 17.88 13.09
N ARG A 560 5.78 18.58 12.64
CA ARG A 560 4.42 18.38 13.10
C ARG A 560 3.42 18.53 11.97
N TYR A 561 2.27 18.00 12.17
CA TYR A 561 1.15 18.21 11.25
C TYR A 561 0.40 19.49 11.60
N ARG A 562 0.04 20.27 10.57
CA ARG A 562 -0.74 21.50 10.71
C ARG A 562 -1.82 21.58 9.64
N ASN A 563 -2.95 22.21 9.95
CA ASN A 563 -3.94 22.51 8.93
C ASN A 563 -3.39 23.62 8.02
N PHE A 564 -3.20 23.29 6.75
CA PHE A 564 -2.68 24.20 5.74
C PHE A 564 -3.77 25.15 5.21
N GLY A 565 -5.02 24.62 5.04
CA GLY A 565 -6.17 25.40 4.55
C GLY A 565 -6.83 24.74 3.34
N SER A 566 -7.28 25.55 2.37
CA SER A 566 -8.14 25.09 1.28
C SER A 566 -7.37 24.83 -0.01
N VAL A 567 -7.69 23.71 -0.66
CA VAL A 567 -7.09 23.27 -1.92
C VAL A 567 -8.22 22.83 -2.87
N ARG A 568 -8.07 23.14 -4.14
CA ARG A 568 -8.97 22.71 -5.19
C ARG A 568 -8.25 21.81 -6.19
N THR A 569 -8.83 20.68 -6.50
CA THR A 569 -8.36 19.81 -7.61
C THR A 569 -9.46 19.64 -8.66
N ARG A 570 -9.06 19.63 -9.92
CA ARG A 570 -9.92 19.33 -11.07
C ARG A 570 -9.11 18.61 -12.13
N GLY A 571 -9.75 17.76 -12.90
CA GLY A 571 -9.03 17.02 -13.93
C GLY A 571 -9.89 16.14 -14.80
N VAL A 572 -9.21 15.50 -15.75
CA VAL A 572 -9.79 14.54 -16.69
C VAL A 572 -8.89 13.31 -16.76
N GLU A 573 -9.50 12.15 -16.85
CA GLU A 573 -8.86 10.85 -16.96
C GLU A 573 -9.41 10.12 -18.18
N LEU A 574 -8.54 9.53 -19.00
CA LEU A 574 -8.87 8.66 -20.12
C LEU A 574 -8.17 7.32 -19.94
N ASP A 575 -8.90 6.22 -20.04
CA ASP A 575 -8.37 4.85 -20.04
C ASP A 575 -8.95 4.10 -21.24
N VAL A 576 -8.09 3.62 -22.12
CA VAL A 576 -8.43 2.85 -23.32
C VAL A 576 -7.66 1.55 -23.28
N LYS A 577 -8.36 0.43 -23.40
CA LYS A 577 -7.71 -0.89 -23.43
C LYS A 577 -8.54 -1.90 -24.18
N GLY A 578 -7.85 -2.87 -24.78
CA GLY A 578 -8.54 -3.93 -25.45
C GLY A 578 -7.66 -4.93 -26.17
N ASP A 579 -8.26 -6.04 -26.53
CA ASP A 579 -7.67 -7.06 -27.37
C ASP A 579 -7.83 -6.63 -28.83
N VAL A 580 -6.70 -6.25 -29.46
CA VAL A 580 -6.65 -5.88 -30.89
C VAL A 580 -6.93 -7.12 -31.74
N CYS A 581 -6.29 -8.23 -31.38
CA CYS A 581 -6.51 -9.57 -31.90
C CYS A 581 -6.26 -10.60 -30.80
N PRO A 582 -6.54 -11.90 -31.00
CA PRO A 582 -6.40 -12.92 -29.97
C PRO A 582 -5.03 -13.05 -29.30
N VAL A 583 -3.99 -12.48 -29.93
CA VAL A 583 -2.60 -12.57 -29.42
C VAL A 583 -2.03 -11.22 -28.98
N LEU A 584 -2.76 -10.10 -29.17
CA LEU A 584 -2.25 -8.76 -28.89
C LEU A 584 -3.27 -7.95 -28.08
N TYR A 585 -2.89 -7.60 -26.87
CA TYR A 585 -3.60 -6.68 -25.99
C TYR A 585 -2.83 -5.37 -25.87
N LEU A 586 -3.53 -4.25 -25.96
CA LEU A 586 -2.99 -2.91 -25.78
C LEU A 586 -3.76 -2.16 -24.71
N TYR A 587 -3.06 -1.27 -24.00
CA TYR A 587 -3.70 -0.25 -23.17
C TYR A 587 -2.97 1.08 -23.29
N ALA A 588 -3.72 2.16 -23.14
CA ALA A 588 -3.20 3.51 -23.03
C ALA A 588 -4.06 4.31 -22.06
N ASN A 589 -3.45 5.04 -21.16
CA ASN A 589 -4.20 5.93 -20.29
C ASN A 589 -3.48 7.27 -20.08
N GLY A 590 -4.27 8.28 -19.75
CA GLY A 590 -3.78 9.61 -19.48
C GLY A 590 -4.56 10.28 -18.34
N THR A 591 -3.86 11.08 -17.56
CA THR A 591 -4.45 11.86 -16.47
C THR A 591 -3.92 13.28 -16.52
N TYR A 592 -4.84 14.22 -16.61
CA TYR A 592 -4.58 15.63 -16.34
C TYR A 592 -5.27 16.03 -15.04
N GLN A 593 -4.52 16.60 -14.10
CA GLN A 593 -5.02 17.06 -12.82
C GLN A 593 -4.38 18.39 -12.42
N ASP A 594 -5.18 19.34 -11.95
CA ASP A 594 -4.73 20.67 -11.55
C ASP A 594 -5.11 20.95 -10.10
N LEU A 595 -4.14 20.75 -9.22
CA LEU A 595 -4.29 20.93 -7.77
C LEU A 595 -3.70 22.29 -7.35
N ARG A 596 -4.55 23.20 -6.80
CA ARG A 596 -4.15 24.58 -6.46
C ARG A 596 -4.53 24.98 -5.06
N ASP A 597 -3.68 25.81 -4.46
CA ASP A 597 -4.01 26.57 -3.25
C ASP A 597 -5.04 27.65 -3.57
N VAL A 598 -6.19 27.62 -2.91
CA VAL A 598 -7.28 28.60 -3.14
C VAL A 598 -7.51 29.55 -1.96
N ARG A 599 -6.57 29.64 -1.03
CA ARG A 599 -6.62 30.60 0.07
C ARG A 599 -6.20 31.98 -0.43
N LYS A 600 -7.09 32.95 -0.32
CA LYS A 600 -6.81 34.34 -0.71
C LYS A 600 -5.87 35.05 0.27
N LEU A 601 -6.06 34.79 1.55
CA LEU A 601 -5.28 35.42 2.63
C LEU A 601 -4.43 34.43 3.39
N THR A 602 -3.32 34.89 3.95
CA THR A 602 -2.50 34.12 4.89
C THR A 602 -3.31 33.89 6.17
N PRO A 603 -3.39 32.66 6.71
CA PRO A 603 -4.20 32.33 7.87
C PRO A 603 -3.93 33.27 9.07
N GLY A 604 -5.00 33.82 9.63
CA GLY A 604 -4.92 34.73 10.80
C GLY A 604 -4.44 36.14 10.48
N THR A 605 -4.32 36.53 9.22
CA THR A 605 -3.86 37.84 8.78
C THR A 605 -4.74 38.43 7.69
N THR A 606 -4.54 39.73 7.37
CA THR A 606 -5.14 40.41 6.20
C THR A 606 -4.19 40.43 4.99
N VAL A 607 -3.03 39.76 5.09
CA VAL A 607 -2.00 39.73 4.04
C VAL A 607 -2.39 38.74 2.98
N GLU A 608 -2.24 39.13 1.72
CA GLU A 608 -2.45 38.24 0.59
C GLU A 608 -1.54 37.00 0.66
N ASN A 609 -2.10 35.88 0.32
CA ASN A 609 -1.34 34.63 0.31
C ASN A 609 -0.48 34.54 -0.97
N PRO A 610 0.87 34.50 -0.87
CA PRO A 610 1.75 34.45 -2.04
C PRO A 610 1.60 33.16 -2.85
N THR A 611 0.99 32.13 -2.26
CA THR A 611 0.73 30.84 -2.93
C THR A 611 -0.68 30.74 -3.52
N TYR A 612 -1.50 31.82 -3.44
CA TYR A 612 -2.84 31.83 -4.01
C TYR A 612 -2.84 31.47 -5.49
N MET A 613 -3.66 30.51 -5.88
CA MET A 613 -3.78 29.95 -7.23
C MET A 613 -2.50 29.30 -7.78
N LYS A 614 -1.45 29.13 -6.97
CA LYS A 614 -0.28 28.33 -7.35
C LYS A 614 -0.58 26.82 -7.22
N ARG A 615 0.09 26.01 -8.03
CA ARG A 615 -0.01 24.55 -7.92
C ARG A 615 0.60 24.05 -6.63
N ILE A 616 -0.03 23.06 -6.02
CA ILE A 616 0.51 22.37 -4.86
C ILE A 616 1.77 21.60 -5.27
N PRO A 617 2.91 21.78 -4.58
CA PRO A 617 4.15 21.11 -4.87
C PRO A 617 4.06 19.58 -4.70
N ASN A 618 4.97 18.87 -5.37
CA ASN A 618 5.10 17.43 -5.36
C ASN A 618 3.85 16.68 -5.90
N VAL A 619 3.06 17.32 -6.74
CA VAL A 619 1.91 16.71 -7.41
C VAL A 619 2.10 16.81 -8.92
N PRO A 620 2.45 15.71 -9.61
CA PRO A 620 2.47 15.66 -11.07
C PRO A 620 1.08 15.97 -11.62
N TYR A 621 1.00 16.83 -12.64
CA TYR A 621 -0.28 17.28 -13.18
C TYR A 621 -0.64 16.67 -14.54
N LEU A 622 0.32 16.05 -15.22
CA LEU A 622 0.10 15.33 -16.47
C LEU A 622 0.90 14.04 -16.46
N LEU A 623 0.19 12.94 -16.65
CA LEU A 623 0.68 11.57 -16.66
C LEU A 623 0.13 10.85 -17.87
N ALA A 624 0.91 9.97 -18.47
CA ALA A 624 0.44 9.08 -19.52
C ALA A 624 1.14 7.71 -19.40
N ASN A 625 0.41 6.65 -19.65
CA ASN A 625 0.95 5.30 -19.69
C ASN A 625 0.48 4.61 -20.97
N PHE A 626 1.34 3.74 -21.49
CA PHE A 626 1.05 2.85 -22.60
C PHE A 626 1.62 1.48 -22.29
N GLY A 627 0.92 0.43 -22.69
CA GLY A 627 1.42 -0.94 -22.60
C GLY A 627 0.91 -1.83 -23.70
N ALA A 628 1.72 -2.84 -24.00
CA ALA A 628 1.45 -3.87 -24.99
C ALA A 628 1.79 -5.25 -24.43
N GLU A 629 0.92 -6.21 -24.63
CA GLU A 629 1.13 -7.61 -24.34
C GLU A 629 0.87 -8.44 -25.60
N PHE A 630 1.92 -9.09 -26.09
CA PHE A 630 1.80 -10.16 -27.05
C PHE A 630 1.84 -11.49 -26.30
N HIS A 631 0.87 -12.37 -26.54
CA HIS A 631 0.83 -13.70 -25.95
C HIS A 631 0.46 -14.74 -26.97
N LYS A 632 1.15 -15.86 -26.92
CA LYS A 632 0.90 -17.00 -27.83
C LYS A 632 1.18 -18.32 -27.16
N GLU A 633 0.20 -19.20 -27.24
CA GLU A 633 0.36 -20.58 -26.81
C GLU A 633 1.26 -21.33 -27.81
N ASN A 634 2.11 -22.22 -27.27
CA ASN A 634 2.95 -23.14 -28.02
C ASN A 634 3.86 -22.49 -29.06
N LEU A 635 4.32 -21.25 -28.82
CA LEU A 635 5.14 -20.46 -29.74
C LEU A 635 6.41 -21.21 -30.18
N PHE A 636 7.05 -21.97 -29.29
CA PHE A 636 8.27 -22.73 -29.56
C PHE A 636 8.02 -24.22 -29.85
N GLY A 637 6.81 -24.61 -30.25
CA GLY A 637 6.47 -25.93 -30.68
C GLY A 637 6.19 -26.97 -29.57
N GLY A 638 6.24 -26.56 -28.31
CA GLY A 638 5.89 -27.41 -27.16
C GLY A 638 4.38 -27.42 -26.89
N LYS A 639 3.86 -28.45 -26.23
CA LYS A 639 2.47 -28.51 -25.74
C LYS A 639 2.38 -27.88 -24.35
N GLU A 640 1.22 -27.29 -24.00
CA GLU A 640 0.94 -26.72 -22.67
C GLU A 640 1.95 -25.64 -22.26
N GLN A 641 2.37 -24.81 -23.20
CA GLN A 641 3.31 -23.70 -23.01
C GLN A 641 2.64 -22.41 -23.43
N ASN A 642 2.96 -21.33 -22.74
CA ASN A 642 2.53 -19.97 -23.12
C ASN A 642 3.71 -19.01 -23.02
N THR A 643 3.86 -18.17 -24.05
CA THR A 643 4.90 -17.14 -24.09
C THR A 643 4.24 -15.77 -24.15
N ARG A 644 4.68 -14.87 -23.28
CA ARG A 644 4.20 -13.50 -23.21
C ARG A 644 5.38 -12.54 -23.35
N PHE A 645 5.22 -11.55 -24.22
CA PHE A 645 6.10 -10.39 -24.31
C PHE A 645 5.33 -9.19 -23.82
N LEU A 646 5.86 -8.51 -22.82
CA LEU A 646 5.22 -7.36 -22.18
C LEU A 646 6.10 -6.14 -22.33
N PHE A 647 5.47 -5.04 -22.65
CA PHE A 647 6.10 -3.73 -22.74
C PHE A 647 5.22 -2.69 -22.07
N ASP A 648 5.82 -1.83 -21.25
CA ASP A 648 5.15 -0.73 -20.56
C ASP A 648 5.99 0.54 -20.71
N ALA A 649 5.34 1.66 -20.99
CA ALA A 649 5.95 2.98 -21.01
C ALA A 649 5.15 3.92 -20.11
N SER A 650 5.84 4.69 -19.28
CA SER A 650 5.25 5.63 -18.34
C SER A 650 5.89 7.00 -18.50
N TYR A 651 5.07 8.01 -18.72
CA TYR A 651 5.47 9.41 -18.83
C TYR A 651 4.90 10.24 -17.69
N VAL A 652 5.79 10.98 -17.01
CA VAL A 652 5.45 11.99 -16.01
C VAL A 652 5.97 13.32 -16.48
N HIS A 653 5.10 14.31 -16.62
CA HIS A 653 5.50 15.65 -17.05
C HIS A 653 6.16 16.42 -15.91
N THR A 654 7.00 17.41 -16.24
CA THR A 654 7.66 18.31 -15.29
C THR A 654 6.67 18.90 -14.27
N TYR A 655 7.04 18.91 -12.99
CA TYR A 655 6.22 19.46 -11.93
C TYR A 655 7.09 20.12 -10.84
N TYR A 656 6.47 20.91 -9.96
CA TYR A 656 7.18 21.65 -8.91
C TYR A 656 7.42 20.81 -7.65
N TYR A 657 8.61 20.90 -7.05
CA TYR A 657 8.87 20.30 -5.74
C TYR A 657 8.64 21.29 -4.57
N ASP A 658 8.58 22.61 -4.86
CA ASP A 658 8.21 23.65 -3.92
C ASP A 658 7.33 24.70 -4.62
N PHE A 659 6.70 25.59 -3.88
CA PHE A 659 5.85 26.63 -4.47
C PHE A 659 6.66 27.59 -5.35
N GLU A 660 6.13 27.85 -6.54
CA GLU A 660 6.64 28.87 -7.45
C GLU A 660 6.21 30.27 -6.97
N VAL A 661 6.98 30.85 -6.06
CA VAL A 661 6.75 32.22 -5.56
C VAL A 661 7.55 33.26 -6.34
N SER A 662 8.62 32.87 -7.03
CA SER A 662 9.45 33.69 -7.88
C SER A 662 9.80 32.97 -9.19
N ARG A 663 9.77 33.68 -10.31
CA ARG A 663 10.18 33.18 -11.64
C ARG A 663 11.70 32.94 -11.77
N TYR A 664 12.48 33.39 -10.80
CA TYR A 664 13.95 33.23 -10.80
C TYR A 664 14.41 31.95 -10.12
N GLN A 665 13.49 31.18 -9.52
CA GLN A 665 13.81 29.91 -8.87
C GLN A 665 13.29 28.74 -9.70
N ASP A 666 14.19 27.92 -10.22
CA ASP A 666 13.80 26.68 -10.85
C ASP A 666 13.60 25.56 -9.81
N LYS A 667 12.36 25.46 -9.31
CA LYS A 667 11.94 24.47 -8.31
C LYS A 667 11.19 23.31 -8.95
N LYS A 668 11.73 22.76 -10.03
CA LYS A 668 11.06 21.71 -10.83
C LYS A 668 11.74 20.37 -10.72
N ILE A 669 10.93 19.33 -10.69
CA ILE A 669 11.32 17.97 -11.00
C ILE A 669 11.20 17.81 -12.52
N PRO A 670 12.23 17.35 -13.22
CA PRO A 670 12.20 17.19 -14.70
C PRO A 670 11.21 16.11 -15.12
N SER A 671 10.74 16.19 -16.36
CA SER A 671 9.91 15.14 -16.94
C SER A 671 10.70 13.84 -17.10
N ALA A 672 10.00 12.73 -16.95
CA ALA A 672 10.59 11.40 -17.09
C ALA A 672 9.73 10.52 -18.00
N LEU A 673 10.38 9.85 -18.97
CA LEU A 673 9.82 8.73 -19.73
C LEU A 673 10.61 7.48 -19.37
N THR A 674 9.95 6.51 -18.75
CA THR A 674 10.51 5.19 -18.44
C THR A 674 9.86 4.12 -19.29
N MET A 675 10.63 3.11 -19.65
CA MET A 675 10.17 1.96 -20.43
C MET A 675 10.60 0.69 -19.73
N ASP A 676 9.68 -0.25 -19.58
CA ASP A 676 9.90 -1.56 -18.97
C ASP A 676 9.54 -2.64 -19.99
N ALA A 677 10.27 -3.76 -19.98
CA ALA A 677 9.98 -4.90 -20.83
C ALA A 677 10.16 -6.20 -20.05
N ALA A 678 9.37 -7.22 -20.40
CA ALA A 678 9.52 -8.56 -19.85
C ALA A 678 9.17 -9.63 -20.88
N ILE A 679 9.83 -10.78 -20.72
CA ILE A 679 9.48 -12.04 -21.39
C ILE A 679 9.11 -13.03 -20.29
N GLU A 680 7.93 -13.58 -20.39
CA GLU A 680 7.45 -14.63 -19.50
C GLU A 680 7.13 -15.88 -20.30
N HIS A 681 7.67 -16.99 -19.88
CA HIS A 681 7.43 -18.28 -20.51
C HIS A 681 6.97 -19.31 -19.48
N SER A 682 5.83 -19.92 -19.73
CA SER A 682 5.26 -20.93 -18.84
C SER A 682 5.27 -22.32 -19.48
N PHE A 683 5.44 -23.35 -18.65
CA PHE A 683 5.48 -24.76 -19.01
C PHE A 683 4.43 -25.53 -18.23
N LYS A 684 3.96 -26.65 -18.80
CA LYS A 684 3.04 -27.61 -18.17
C LYS A 684 1.80 -26.92 -17.57
N ASN A 685 1.07 -26.16 -18.38
CA ASN A 685 -0.11 -25.42 -17.95
C ASN A 685 0.17 -24.48 -16.75
N ASP A 686 1.22 -23.64 -16.87
CA ASP A 686 1.66 -22.67 -15.87
C ASP A 686 2.23 -23.29 -14.57
N GLN A 687 2.54 -24.60 -14.55
CA GLN A 687 3.19 -25.19 -13.39
C GLN A 687 4.57 -24.59 -13.12
N TRP A 688 5.31 -24.28 -14.16
CA TRP A 688 6.57 -23.54 -14.10
C TRP A 688 6.44 -22.26 -14.90
N VAL A 689 6.84 -21.16 -14.33
CA VAL A 689 6.88 -19.86 -15.00
C VAL A 689 8.25 -19.23 -14.81
N LEU A 690 8.90 -18.90 -15.92
CA LEU A 690 10.17 -18.19 -15.96
C LEU A 690 9.92 -16.79 -16.51
N THR A 691 10.32 -15.77 -15.78
CA THR A 691 10.19 -14.37 -16.19
C THR A 691 11.55 -13.70 -16.21
N PHE A 692 11.93 -13.11 -17.34
CA PHE A 692 13.05 -12.19 -17.47
C PHE A 692 12.48 -10.78 -17.67
N LYS A 693 12.91 -9.81 -16.86
CA LYS A 693 12.42 -8.44 -16.95
C LYS A 693 13.53 -7.40 -16.86
N VAL A 694 13.32 -6.30 -17.57
CA VAL A 694 14.18 -5.11 -17.53
C VAL A 694 13.30 -3.91 -17.25
N LYS A 695 13.54 -3.21 -16.16
CA LYS A 695 12.87 -1.93 -15.83
C LYS A 695 13.80 -0.78 -16.14
N ASN A 696 13.19 0.35 -16.50
CA ASN A 696 13.93 1.53 -16.94
C ASN A 696 14.96 1.17 -18.04
N LEU A 697 14.46 0.59 -19.14
CA LEU A 697 15.25 0.03 -20.26
C LEU A 697 16.30 1.01 -20.78
N MET A 698 15.95 2.30 -20.82
CA MET A 698 16.79 3.39 -21.33
C MET A 698 17.77 3.93 -20.29
N ASP A 699 17.82 3.35 -19.09
CA ASP A 699 18.65 3.79 -17.96
C ASP A 699 18.54 5.29 -17.64
N ARG A 700 17.31 5.81 -17.71
CA ARG A 700 17.04 7.22 -17.45
C ARG A 700 17.25 7.56 -15.98
N HIS A 701 17.90 8.69 -15.73
CA HIS A 701 17.92 9.27 -14.39
C HIS A 701 16.55 9.83 -14.04
N VAL A 702 15.87 9.19 -13.11
CA VAL A 702 14.51 9.55 -12.67
C VAL A 702 14.57 10.07 -11.24
N VAL A 703 13.94 11.21 -11.02
CA VAL A 703 13.77 11.82 -9.69
C VAL A 703 12.28 12.01 -9.45
N SER A 704 11.75 11.51 -8.36
CA SER A 704 10.34 11.67 -8.00
C SER A 704 10.09 12.68 -6.86
N GLU A 705 11.11 12.98 -6.09
CA GLU A 705 11.18 14.03 -5.08
C GLU A 705 12.54 14.70 -5.18
N PHE A 706 12.61 15.98 -4.83
CA PHE A 706 13.88 16.72 -4.91
C PHE A 706 14.99 15.99 -4.14
N ASN A 707 16.12 15.83 -4.80
CA ASN A 707 17.32 15.16 -4.29
C ASN A 707 17.13 13.68 -3.90
N ARG A 708 16.10 13.01 -4.46
CA ARG A 708 15.83 11.59 -4.22
C ARG A 708 15.75 10.82 -5.55
N PRO A 709 16.92 10.55 -6.16
CA PRO A 709 16.98 9.79 -7.40
C PRO A 709 16.58 8.32 -7.17
N LEU A 710 15.87 7.78 -8.16
CA LEU A 710 15.46 6.39 -8.17
C LEU A 710 16.57 5.49 -8.72
N PRO A 711 16.51 4.16 -8.50
CA PRO A 711 17.40 3.21 -9.15
C PRO A 711 17.39 3.41 -10.68
N GLY A 712 18.55 3.25 -11.31
CA GLY A 712 18.69 3.17 -12.75
C GLY A 712 18.06 1.90 -13.32
N ARG A 713 18.66 1.33 -14.36
CA ARG A 713 18.17 0.08 -14.97
C ARG A 713 18.20 -1.07 -13.96
N TYR A 714 17.05 -1.75 -13.85
CA TYR A 714 16.91 -2.97 -13.06
C TYR A 714 16.69 -4.16 -13.98
N ILE A 715 17.48 -5.20 -13.82
CA ILE A 715 17.35 -6.49 -14.51
C ILE A 715 16.96 -7.53 -13.46
N GLY A 716 15.93 -8.31 -13.74
CA GLY A 716 15.45 -9.35 -12.84
C GLY A 716 15.11 -10.66 -13.55
N VAL A 717 15.38 -11.77 -12.87
CA VAL A 717 14.97 -13.13 -13.28
C VAL A 717 14.13 -13.71 -12.17
N LYS A 718 12.93 -14.18 -12.51
CA LYS A 718 12.00 -14.82 -11.57
C LYS A 718 11.66 -16.22 -12.04
N VAL A 719 11.76 -17.16 -11.13
CA VAL A 719 11.28 -18.55 -11.31
C VAL A 719 10.12 -18.77 -10.36
N ARG A 720 9.03 -19.31 -10.86
CA ARG A 720 7.85 -19.68 -10.07
C ARG A 720 7.47 -21.12 -10.34
N TYR A 721 7.16 -21.84 -9.29
CA TYR A 721 6.58 -23.19 -9.34
C TYR A 721 5.20 -23.16 -8.70
N LEU A 722 4.22 -23.72 -9.41
CA LEU A 722 2.82 -23.70 -9.02
C LEU A 722 2.24 -25.12 -9.12
N LEU A 723 1.69 -25.63 -8.03
CA LEU A 723 0.92 -26.88 -7.96
C LEU A 723 -0.52 -26.50 -7.56
N LYS A 724 -1.47 -26.91 -8.40
CA LYS A 724 -2.91 -26.65 -8.22
C LYS A 724 -3.67 -27.97 -8.10
#